data_6cfca1a71b56376574520f47a43fc0d6
#
_entry.id   6cfca1a71b56376574520f47a43fc0d6
#
_cell.length_a   1.000
_cell.length_b   1.000
_cell.length_c   1.000
_cell.angle_alpha   90.00
_cell.angle_beta   90.00
_cell.angle_gamma   90.00
#
_symmetry.space_group_name_H-M   'P 1'
#
loop_
_entity.id
_entity.type
_entity.pdbx_description
1 polymer ?
#
loop_
_entity_poly.entity_id
_entity_poly.type
_entity_poly.pdbx_seq_one_letter_code
_entity_poly.pdbx_strand_id
1 'polypeptide(L)'
;MKENLYDELYTEQEEQVDYKALFFKYLIHWKWFVASIVVCLTGGWIYLHYTTPVYSITGSVIIKDNKKNNSVSTGLADLEDLGFYSSTNNFDNEVEVLHSRTLLKKVVEELDLYINYRTRENLRPVELYKDTPVKVWLTPEEAEKLPNGAAVLEVVLKPGGKLSVSTEIDEQEFKQDFDKLPALLTTPYGTFSFTPGDSAIVEKEQEITVTVAAPRIMANGYANALSVEPTSKTTTIAQISLENTSPQRGVDFINKLIEIYNRDANDDKNEVASKTAEFIDERIKIINGELGTTEKELETFKRDAGLTDLKSDAQLALSENSEYEKKRAENSTQLRLVQFLSEYANNPDHAYEVLPVNVGLTDTGLTELINRYNEMLLERKRLLRTSSESNPVVMNLDASIRAMRSNVQTTILSVQKGLMITKADLERQAGKYAGQITSAPGQERQLVSISRQQEIKAGLYLMLLQKREENAITLASTANNARIVDEAQAGLLPVSPKGKLIYLIAFVLGIAIPVGIIYIIELLRYKIEDRSDVEKLTTVPIIGDIPASDNMPKEGSVVVHENQNDMMAETFRNVRTNVQYMLGNNQKVVLITSTTSGEGKSFVAANLAISFALLGKKVVIVGLDIRKPGLNKAFQMSHKEDGITRYLADPEHTDLMSLLQQSNVTPNLYILPGGAIPPNPTELVARDSLVQAVDRLKKEFDYVILDTAPIGMVTDTQLISRVADMSIYVCRAGYTPKAGYLFINELRDHKKLPNLCTIINDVNIKTGKYGYGTYGKYGYGRTYGYGYGYDEKSK
;
A
#
# COMPACT_ATOMS: atom_id res chain seq x y z
N MET A 1 55.16 -0.14 2.75
CA MET A 1 55.37 0.72 3.92
C MET A 1 55.20 2.22 3.58
N LYS A 2 54.46 2.53 2.54
CA LYS A 2 54.10 3.90 2.12
C LYS A 2 52.63 4.09 1.83
N GLU A 3 51.79 3.06 2.01
CA GLU A 3 50.33 3.13 1.81
C GLU A 3 49.51 3.33 3.08
N ASN A 4 50.09 3.19 4.28
CA ASN A 4 49.38 3.35 5.53
C ASN A 4 49.48 4.76 6.14
N LEU A 5 50.04 5.75 5.41
CA LEU A 5 50.14 7.12 5.97
C LEU A 5 49.09 8.09 5.44
N TYR A 6 48.24 7.65 4.51
CA TYR A 6 47.13 8.47 3.98
C TYR A 6 45.81 8.22 4.69
N ASP A 7 45.63 7.08 5.36
CA ASP A 7 44.40 6.73 6.07
C ASP A 7 44.31 7.31 7.51
N GLU A 8 45.43 7.78 8.09
CA GLU A 8 45.42 8.40 9.43
C GLU A 8 45.12 9.91 9.44
N LEU A 9 44.96 10.55 8.30
CA LEU A 9 44.73 12.00 8.18
C LEU A 9 43.26 12.39 7.97
N TYR A 10 42.39 11.43 7.78
CA TYR A 10 40.93 11.63 7.76
C TYR A 10 40.26 10.85 8.88
N THR A 11 40.63 11.11 10.13
CA THR A 11 39.66 10.91 11.20
C THR A 11 38.58 11.95 10.98
N GLU A 12 37.47 11.51 10.34
CA GLU A 12 36.18 12.17 10.46
C GLU A 12 35.95 12.41 11.95
N GLN A 13 36.09 13.65 12.39
CA GLN A 13 35.49 14.08 13.63
C GLN A 13 34.00 13.81 13.43
N GLU A 14 33.50 12.72 14.01
CA GLU A 14 32.07 12.55 14.19
C GLU A 14 31.53 13.86 14.78
N GLU A 15 30.84 14.65 13.94
CA GLU A 15 30.11 15.82 14.40
C GLU A 15 29.16 15.31 15.48
N GLN A 16 29.51 15.51 16.75
CA GLN A 16 28.59 15.29 17.84
C GLN A 16 27.42 16.25 17.63
N VAL A 17 26.33 15.69 17.05
CA VAL A 17 25.09 16.44 16.82
C VAL A 17 24.64 16.95 18.17
N ASP A 18 24.73 18.25 18.39
CA ASP A 18 24.19 18.86 19.61
C ASP A 18 22.67 18.84 19.56
N TYR A 19 22.10 17.73 20.07
CA TYR A 19 20.65 17.50 20.11
C TYR A 19 19.91 18.64 20.86
N LYS A 20 20.56 19.34 21.80
CA LYS A 20 19.96 20.47 22.50
C LYS A 20 19.83 21.68 21.57
N ALA A 21 20.88 22.02 20.84
CA ALA A 21 20.84 23.10 19.86
C ALA A 21 19.80 22.81 18.75
N LEU A 22 19.72 21.58 18.31
CA LEU A 22 18.75 21.12 17.30
C LEU A 22 17.31 21.25 17.84
N PHE A 23 17.05 20.83 19.07
CA PHE A 23 15.74 20.96 19.72
C PHE A 23 15.31 22.43 19.87
N PHE A 24 16.17 23.30 20.37
CA PHE A 24 15.84 24.72 20.51
C PHE A 24 15.63 25.43 19.18
N LYS A 25 16.31 25.00 18.13
CA LYS A 25 16.12 25.49 16.75
C LYS A 25 14.69 25.28 16.26
N TYR A 26 14.14 24.09 16.46
CA TYR A 26 12.75 23.79 16.07
C TYR A 26 11.76 24.45 17.05
N LEU A 27 12.09 24.56 18.33
CA LEU A 27 11.23 25.14 19.35
C LEU A 27 10.94 26.64 19.08
N ILE A 28 11.87 27.37 18.51
CA ILE A 28 11.66 28.80 18.16
C ILE A 28 10.51 28.93 17.13
N HIS A 29 10.30 27.90 16.29
CA HIS A 29 9.29 27.89 15.27
C HIS A 29 7.98 27.19 15.69
N TRP A 30 7.76 26.95 17.01
CA TRP A 30 6.63 26.20 17.54
C TRP A 30 5.27 26.64 16.99
N LYS A 31 5.09 27.95 16.67
CA LYS A 31 3.85 28.49 16.10
C LYS A 31 3.52 27.86 14.76
N TRP A 32 4.53 27.59 13.92
CA TRP A 32 4.36 26.92 12.62
C TRP A 32 3.99 25.45 12.78
N PHE A 33 4.53 24.79 13.81
CA PHE A 33 4.15 23.42 14.16
C PHE A 33 2.69 23.34 14.57
N VAL A 34 2.25 24.23 15.47
CA VAL A 34 0.86 24.30 15.91
C VAL A 34 -0.07 24.57 14.72
N ALA A 35 0.24 25.56 13.87
CA ALA A 35 -0.56 25.88 12.70
C ALA A 35 -0.66 24.69 11.73
N SER A 36 0.47 24.02 11.44
CA SER A 36 0.53 22.86 10.56
C SER A 36 -0.28 21.68 11.12
N ILE A 37 -0.14 21.38 12.43
CA ILE A 37 -0.90 20.31 13.09
C ILE A 37 -2.40 20.61 13.01
N VAL A 38 -2.83 21.84 13.30
CA VAL A 38 -4.25 22.23 13.21
C VAL A 38 -4.77 22.06 11.80
N VAL A 39 -4.03 22.51 10.78
CA VAL A 39 -4.42 22.35 9.37
C VAL A 39 -4.54 20.88 8.99
N CYS A 40 -3.54 20.04 9.35
CA CYS A 40 -3.55 18.62 9.03
C CYS A 40 -4.68 17.88 9.77
N LEU A 41 -4.91 18.18 11.07
CA LEU A 41 -6.01 17.58 11.84
C LEU A 41 -7.38 18.01 11.32
N THR A 42 -7.52 19.28 10.89
CA THR A 42 -8.75 19.76 10.25
C THR A 42 -8.98 19.06 8.93
N GLY A 43 -7.94 18.87 8.11
CA GLY A 43 -8.00 18.07 6.88
C GLY A 43 -8.41 16.62 7.15
N GLY A 44 -7.84 15.99 8.17
CA GLY A 44 -8.22 14.64 8.62
C GLY A 44 -9.67 14.57 9.10
N TRP A 45 -10.14 15.58 9.82
CA TRP A 45 -11.53 15.69 10.28
C TRP A 45 -12.49 15.86 9.09
N ILE A 46 -12.18 16.74 8.13
CA ILE A 46 -12.94 16.91 6.90
C ILE A 46 -13.01 15.58 6.14
N TYR A 47 -11.88 14.92 5.92
CA TYR A 47 -11.84 13.62 5.25
C TYR A 47 -12.75 12.59 5.92
N LEU A 48 -12.67 12.45 7.26
CA LEU A 48 -13.52 11.54 8.03
C LEU A 48 -15.01 11.92 7.98
N HIS A 49 -15.28 13.22 7.88
CA HIS A 49 -16.66 13.71 7.82
C HIS A 49 -17.34 13.38 6.48
N TYR A 50 -16.59 13.43 5.38
CA TYR A 50 -17.10 13.17 4.03
C TYR A 50 -17.04 11.70 3.62
N THR A 51 -16.19 10.88 4.26
CA THR A 51 -16.05 9.46 3.91
C THR A 51 -17.18 8.64 4.53
N THR A 52 -17.80 7.75 3.72
CA THR A 52 -18.84 6.83 4.20
C THR A 52 -18.23 5.75 5.10
N PRO A 53 -18.84 5.45 6.28
CA PRO A 53 -18.38 4.37 7.14
C PRO A 53 -18.68 3.02 6.49
N VAL A 54 -17.75 2.10 6.60
CA VAL A 54 -17.90 0.71 6.18
C VAL A 54 -17.96 -0.15 7.44
N TYR A 55 -18.94 -1.04 7.50
CA TYR A 55 -19.12 -1.96 8.60
C TYR A 55 -18.75 -3.37 8.19
N SER A 56 -18.19 -4.14 9.11
CA SER A 56 -17.97 -5.57 8.94
C SER A 56 -19.21 -6.32 9.43
N ILE A 57 -19.78 -7.13 8.58
CA ILE A 57 -20.91 -8.01 8.88
C ILE A 57 -20.35 -9.43 8.92
N THR A 58 -20.60 -10.13 10.02
CA THR A 58 -20.07 -11.48 10.21
C THR A 58 -21.18 -12.43 10.58
N GLY A 59 -21.14 -13.63 10.02
CA GLY A 59 -21.99 -14.77 10.38
C GLY A 59 -21.18 -16.04 10.38
N SER A 60 -21.63 -17.07 11.06
CA SER A 60 -20.94 -18.37 11.08
C SER A 60 -21.87 -19.51 10.72
N VAL A 61 -21.36 -20.43 9.91
CA VAL A 61 -22.09 -21.61 9.46
C VAL A 61 -21.24 -22.86 9.67
N ILE A 62 -21.88 -23.93 10.13
CA ILE A 62 -21.25 -25.25 10.13
C ILE A 62 -21.64 -25.98 8.84
N ILE A 63 -20.64 -26.42 8.08
CA ILE A 63 -20.82 -27.18 6.85
C ILE A 63 -20.71 -28.67 7.23
N LYS A 64 -21.78 -29.43 6.94
CA LYS A 64 -21.83 -30.85 7.24
C LYS A 64 -20.92 -31.60 6.28
N ASP A 65 -20.00 -32.38 6.84
CA ASP A 65 -19.21 -33.35 6.07
C ASP A 65 -20.04 -34.61 5.83
N ASN A 66 -20.41 -34.86 4.59
CA ASN A 66 -21.28 -35.98 4.20
C ASN A 66 -20.61 -37.36 4.36
N LYS A 67 -19.35 -37.45 4.80
CA LYS A 67 -18.61 -38.71 4.93
C LYS A 67 -19.04 -39.60 6.11
N LYS A 68 -19.82 -39.13 7.07
CA LYS A 68 -20.14 -39.90 8.28
C LYS A 68 -21.39 -40.78 8.24
N ASN A 69 -22.18 -40.74 7.16
CA ASN A 69 -23.42 -41.53 7.13
C ASN A 69 -23.35 -42.88 6.39
N ASN A 70 -22.20 -43.27 5.87
CA ASN A 70 -22.04 -44.62 5.26
C ASN A 70 -21.32 -45.59 6.23
N SER A 71 -21.84 -45.75 7.43
CA SER A 71 -21.39 -46.77 8.35
C SER A 71 -22.03 -48.12 8.09
N VAL A 72 -21.91 -48.62 6.84
CA VAL A 72 -22.13 -50.07 6.56
C VAL A 72 -21.20 -50.49 5.43
N SER A 73 -19.97 -50.71 5.69
CA SER A 73 -19.13 -51.70 5.04
C SER A 73 -17.76 -51.75 5.71
N THR A 74 -17.65 -52.72 6.64
CA THR A 74 -16.43 -53.22 7.24
C THR A 74 -15.52 -53.81 6.15
N GLY A 75 -14.68 -53.01 5.51
CA GLY A 75 -13.73 -53.61 4.54
C GLY A 75 -12.82 -52.61 3.82
N LEU A 76 -13.12 -51.28 3.90
CA LEU A 76 -12.33 -50.28 3.21
C LEU A 76 -11.74 -49.20 4.11
N ALA A 77 -11.94 -49.31 5.41
CA ALA A 77 -11.34 -48.38 6.38
C ALA A 77 -9.80 -48.47 6.44
N ASP A 78 -9.23 -49.61 6.00
CA ASP A 78 -7.78 -49.82 5.98
C ASP A 78 -7.05 -49.13 4.82
N LEU A 79 -7.77 -48.55 3.85
CA LEU A 79 -7.19 -47.79 2.72
C LEU A 79 -7.15 -46.25 2.98
N GLU A 80 -7.91 -45.80 3.96
CA GLU A 80 -7.89 -44.43 4.42
C GLU A 80 -6.61 -44.07 5.21
N ASP A 81 -6.05 -45.07 5.90
CA ASP A 81 -4.80 -44.98 6.68
C ASP A 81 -3.53 -44.90 5.78
N LEU A 82 -3.66 -45.12 4.46
CA LEU A 82 -2.55 -45.03 3.52
C LEU A 82 -2.37 -43.64 2.91
N GLY A 83 -3.05 -42.61 3.43
CA GLY A 83 -2.70 -41.22 3.21
C GLY A 83 -2.97 -40.64 1.80
N PHE A 84 -3.75 -41.29 0.95
CA PHE A 84 -4.00 -40.88 -0.44
C PHE A 84 -5.15 -39.87 -0.63
N TYR A 85 -5.96 -39.57 0.40
CA TYR A 85 -7.02 -38.58 0.30
C TYR A 85 -7.17 -37.79 1.60
N SER A 86 -6.71 -36.52 1.59
CA SER A 86 -6.88 -35.60 2.71
C SER A 86 -8.36 -35.16 2.79
N SER A 87 -8.94 -35.22 3.97
CA SER A 87 -10.31 -34.78 4.28
C SER A 87 -10.51 -33.26 4.16
N THR A 88 -9.44 -32.50 3.93
CA THR A 88 -9.46 -31.03 3.79
C THR A 88 -10.08 -30.55 2.48
N ASN A 89 -10.06 -31.36 1.42
CA ASN A 89 -10.53 -30.93 0.11
C ASN A 89 -12.05 -30.70 0.02
N ASN A 90 -12.87 -31.30 0.87
CA ASN A 90 -14.32 -31.17 0.78
C ASN A 90 -14.81 -29.85 1.39
N PHE A 91 -14.26 -29.45 2.54
CA PHE A 91 -14.60 -28.18 3.18
C PHE A 91 -14.12 -26.99 2.36
N ASP A 92 -12.89 -27.03 1.84
CA ASP A 92 -12.32 -25.97 1.00
C ASP A 92 -13.14 -25.79 -0.30
N ASN A 93 -13.63 -26.90 -0.88
CA ASN A 93 -14.51 -26.84 -2.04
C ASN A 93 -15.85 -26.18 -1.71
N GLU A 94 -16.45 -26.46 -0.55
CA GLU A 94 -17.71 -25.82 -0.14
C GLU A 94 -17.52 -24.32 0.14
N VAL A 95 -16.35 -23.93 0.66
CA VAL A 95 -15.95 -22.52 0.80
C VAL A 95 -15.87 -21.84 -0.56
N GLU A 96 -15.24 -22.48 -1.56
CA GLU A 96 -15.19 -21.97 -2.94
C GLU A 96 -16.59 -21.88 -3.58
N VAL A 97 -17.49 -22.82 -3.27
CA VAL A 97 -18.89 -22.76 -3.72
C VAL A 97 -19.60 -21.53 -3.14
N LEU A 98 -19.39 -21.23 -1.85
CA LEU A 98 -19.96 -20.02 -1.23
C LEU A 98 -19.42 -18.72 -1.86
N HIS A 99 -18.19 -18.72 -2.35
CA HIS A 99 -17.59 -17.62 -3.10
C HIS A 99 -18.02 -17.55 -4.57
N SER A 100 -18.81 -18.49 -5.00
CA SER A 100 -19.15 -18.71 -6.39
C SER A 100 -19.93 -17.52 -6.98
N ARG A 101 -19.42 -16.96 -8.09
CA ARG A 101 -20.04 -15.80 -8.76
C ARG A 101 -21.47 -16.05 -9.21
N THR A 102 -21.79 -17.28 -9.59
CA THR A 102 -23.17 -17.67 -9.98
C THR A 102 -24.08 -17.69 -8.76
N LEU A 103 -23.62 -18.21 -7.63
CA LEU A 103 -24.37 -18.17 -6.39
C LEU A 103 -24.61 -16.73 -5.93
N LEU A 104 -23.55 -15.92 -5.93
CA LEU A 104 -23.62 -14.50 -5.58
C LEU A 104 -24.53 -13.70 -6.53
N LYS A 105 -24.51 -14.04 -7.83
CA LYS A 105 -25.41 -13.44 -8.81
C LYS A 105 -26.89 -13.73 -8.47
N LYS A 106 -27.23 -14.97 -8.10
CA LYS A 106 -28.58 -15.32 -7.65
C LYS A 106 -28.99 -14.50 -6.41
N VAL A 107 -28.07 -14.31 -5.44
CA VAL A 107 -28.32 -13.49 -4.25
C VAL A 107 -28.61 -12.04 -4.65
N VAL A 108 -27.78 -11.49 -5.54
CA VAL A 108 -27.93 -10.12 -6.05
C VAL A 108 -29.26 -9.93 -6.78
N GLU A 109 -29.69 -10.92 -7.56
CA GLU A 109 -30.98 -10.89 -8.29
C GLU A 109 -32.17 -11.03 -7.36
N GLU A 110 -32.14 -11.96 -6.39
CA GLU A 110 -33.28 -12.18 -5.48
C GLU A 110 -33.46 -11.05 -4.44
N LEU A 111 -32.44 -10.30 -4.11
CA LEU A 111 -32.50 -9.17 -3.20
C LEU A 111 -32.51 -7.82 -3.92
N ASP A 112 -32.56 -7.79 -5.24
CA ASP A 112 -32.51 -6.58 -6.07
C ASP A 112 -31.27 -5.70 -5.79
N LEU A 113 -30.15 -6.30 -5.36
CA LEU A 113 -28.95 -5.58 -4.97
C LEU A 113 -28.18 -4.94 -6.13
N TYR A 114 -28.59 -5.22 -7.36
CA TYR A 114 -28.09 -4.56 -8.55
C TYR A 114 -28.63 -3.14 -8.74
N ILE A 115 -29.60 -2.75 -7.89
CA ILE A 115 -30.15 -1.39 -7.81
C ILE A 115 -29.67 -0.76 -6.50
N ASN A 116 -28.90 0.34 -6.61
CA ASN A 116 -28.33 1.05 -5.47
C ASN A 116 -28.88 2.47 -5.41
N TYR A 117 -29.35 2.88 -4.26
CA TYR A 117 -29.91 4.19 -3.99
C TYR A 117 -28.97 5.01 -3.12
N ARG A 118 -28.65 6.23 -3.55
CA ARG A 118 -27.83 7.17 -2.80
C ARG A 118 -28.51 8.53 -2.70
N THR A 119 -28.46 9.10 -1.53
CA THR A 119 -28.88 10.49 -1.29
C THR A 119 -27.75 11.25 -0.62
N ARG A 120 -27.86 12.59 -0.60
CA ARG A 120 -26.87 13.43 0.09
C ARG A 120 -27.50 13.99 1.37
N GLU A 121 -27.03 13.55 2.52
CA GLU A 121 -27.33 14.16 3.80
C GLU A 121 -26.13 14.99 4.29
N ASN A 122 -26.33 16.29 4.51
CA ASN A 122 -25.26 17.18 4.99
C ASN A 122 -23.94 17.05 4.19
N LEU A 123 -24.05 17.00 2.83
CA LEU A 123 -22.92 16.83 1.89
C LEU A 123 -22.25 15.46 1.93
N ARG A 124 -22.75 14.51 2.72
CA ARG A 124 -22.26 13.14 2.78
C ARG A 124 -23.15 12.22 1.93
N PRO A 125 -22.59 11.39 1.04
CA PRO A 125 -23.37 10.39 0.33
C PRO A 125 -23.80 9.30 1.33
N VAL A 126 -25.11 9.10 1.47
CA VAL A 126 -25.71 8.04 2.29
C VAL A 126 -26.36 7.04 1.36
N GLU A 127 -26.10 5.76 1.58
CA GLU A 127 -26.74 4.67 0.86
C GLU A 127 -28.06 4.33 1.54
N LEU A 128 -29.13 4.36 0.75
CA LEU A 128 -30.47 3.91 1.16
C LEU A 128 -30.64 2.45 0.72
N TYR A 129 -31.26 1.63 1.54
CA TYR A 129 -31.51 0.23 1.18
C TYR A 129 -33.00 -0.08 1.13
N LYS A 130 -33.66 -0.29 2.27
CA LYS A 130 -35.13 -0.57 2.32
C LYS A 130 -35.97 0.69 2.46
N ASP A 131 -35.41 1.69 3.15
CA ASP A 131 -36.12 2.96 3.43
C ASP A 131 -35.97 3.96 2.27
N THR A 132 -36.27 3.53 1.06
CA THR A 132 -36.22 4.40 -0.12
C THR A 132 -37.59 5.02 -0.37
N PRO A 133 -37.68 6.32 -0.68
CA PRO A 133 -38.97 6.95 -1.01
C PRO A 133 -39.52 6.55 -2.38
N VAL A 134 -38.65 6.07 -3.28
CA VAL A 134 -39.01 5.53 -4.60
C VAL A 134 -38.28 4.22 -4.82
N LYS A 135 -38.98 3.17 -5.20
CA LYS A 135 -38.39 1.89 -5.63
C LYS A 135 -38.35 1.88 -7.16
N VAL A 136 -37.15 1.69 -7.69
CA VAL A 136 -36.90 1.51 -9.12
C VAL A 136 -36.76 0.02 -9.39
N TRP A 137 -37.29 -0.45 -10.48
CA TRP A 137 -37.13 -1.83 -10.89
C TRP A 137 -36.86 -1.93 -12.38
N LEU A 138 -35.92 -2.75 -12.77
CA LEU A 138 -35.59 -3.17 -14.12
C LEU A 138 -35.34 -4.67 -14.06
N THR A 139 -35.73 -5.43 -15.06
CA THR A 139 -35.48 -6.87 -15.04
C THR A 139 -33.97 -7.17 -15.02
N PRO A 140 -33.53 -8.24 -14.30
CA PRO A 140 -32.11 -8.63 -14.31
C PRO A 140 -31.54 -8.85 -15.71
N GLU A 141 -32.35 -9.38 -16.63
CA GLU A 141 -31.97 -9.62 -18.02
C GLU A 141 -31.75 -8.32 -18.83
N GLU A 142 -32.58 -7.30 -18.58
CA GLU A 142 -32.40 -5.97 -19.19
C GLU A 142 -31.20 -5.27 -18.57
N ALA A 143 -31.02 -5.37 -17.25
CA ALA A 143 -29.86 -4.81 -16.55
C ALA A 143 -28.53 -5.37 -17.04
N GLU A 144 -28.47 -6.66 -17.43
CA GLU A 144 -27.27 -7.28 -18.04
C GLU A 144 -26.93 -6.70 -19.42
N LYS A 145 -27.89 -6.11 -20.12
CA LYS A 145 -27.72 -5.52 -21.46
C LYS A 145 -27.37 -4.03 -21.44
N LEU A 146 -27.29 -3.43 -20.25
CA LEU A 146 -26.94 -2.02 -20.12
C LEU A 146 -25.54 -1.72 -20.68
N PRO A 147 -25.38 -0.65 -21.48
CA PRO A 147 -24.07 -0.21 -21.94
C PRO A 147 -23.15 0.09 -20.74
N ASN A 148 -21.89 -0.24 -20.87
CA ASN A 148 -20.92 -0.10 -19.79
C ASN A 148 -21.28 -0.86 -18.48
N GLY A 149 -22.37 -1.69 -18.53
CA GLY A 149 -22.82 -2.51 -17.42
C GLY A 149 -23.51 -1.77 -16.29
N ALA A 150 -23.82 -0.48 -16.43
CA ALA A 150 -24.58 0.26 -15.46
C ALA A 150 -25.28 1.49 -16.07
N ALA A 151 -26.40 1.89 -15.47
CA ALA A 151 -27.09 3.15 -15.75
C ALA A 151 -27.23 3.94 -14.43
N VAL A 152 -27.01 5.25 -14.51
CA VAL A 152 -27.19 6.17 -13.37
C VAL A 152 -28.40 7.04 -13.67
N LEU A 153 -29.40 6.97 -12.78
CA LEU A 153 -30.61 7.76 -12.85
C LEU A 153 -30.58 8.81 -11.73
N GLU A 154 -30.76 10.05 -12.10
CA GLU A 154 -31.03 11.12 -11.15
C GLU A 154 -32.55 11.26 -10.98
N VAL A 155 -33.02 10.95 -9.81
CA VAL A 155 -34.43 10.93 -9.46
C VAL A 155 -34.71 12.03 -8.47
N VAL A 156 -35.52 12.99 -8.87
CA VAL A 156 -35.94 14.11 -8.02
C VAL A 156 -37.39 13.92 -7.64
N LEU A 157 -37.64 13.63 -6.38
CA LEU A 157 -38.98 13.50 -5.81
C LEU A 157 -39.43 14.83 -5.22
N LYS A 158 -40.54 15.38 -5.75
CA LYS A 158 -41.14 16.63 -5.31
C LYS A 158 -42.36 16.39 -4.38
N PRO A 159 -42.65 17.35 -3.52
CA PRO A 159 -43.88 17.27 -2.71
C PRO A 159 -45.13 17.05 -3.57
N GLY A 160 -46.01 16.14 -3.10
CA GLY A 160 -47.23 15.75 -3.85
C GLY A 160 -47.05 14.57 -4.79
N GLY A 161 -45.92 13.88 -4.74
CA GLY A 161 -45.67 12.63 -5.48
C GLY A 161 -45.26 12.82 -6.95
N LYS A 162 -44.87 14.03 -7.33
CA LYS A 162 -44.31 14.31 -8.66
C LYS A 162 -42.87 13.82 -8.71
N LEU A 163 -42.51 13.17 -9.80
CA LEU A 163 -41.19 12.58 -10.03
C LEU A 163 -40.57 13.18 -11.30
N SER A 164 -39.34 13.65 -11.19
CA SER A 164 -38.50 13.99 -12.35
C SER A 164 -37.35 13.00 -12.43
N VAL A 165 -37.21 12.38 -13.56
CA VAL A 165 -36.12 11.38 -13.80
C VAL A 165 -35.27 11.87 -14.96
N SER A 166 -33.97 11.89 -14.75
CA SER A 166 -32.96 12.11 -15.79
C SER A 166 -31.92 11.00 -15.76
N THR A 167 -31.54 10.52 -16.89
CA THR A 167 -30.49 9.51 -17.06
C THR A 167 -29.80 9.71 -18.40
N GLU A 168 -28.49 9.43 -18.42
CA GLU A 168 -27.69 9.38 -19.62
C GLU A 168 -27.20 7.98 -19.83
N ILE A 169 -27.60 7.34 -20.94
CA ILE A 169 -27.20 5.98 -21.29
C ILE A 169 -26.67 6.03 -22.72
N ASP A 170 -25.41 5.62 -22.93
CA ASP A 170 -24.75 5.59 -24.24
C ASP A 170 -24.77 6.96 -24.98
N GLU A 171 -24.37 8.02 -24.23
CA GLU A 171 -24.36 9.42 -24.71
C GLU A 171 -25.76 9.99 -25.09
N GLN A 172 -26.83 9.25 -24.77
CA GLN A 172 -28.19 9.71 -24.96
C GLN A 172 -28.83 10.10 -23.64
N GLU A 173 -29.31 11.36 -23.56
CA GLU A 173 -30.03 11.85 -22.39
C GLU A 173 -31.52 11.51 -22.49
N PHE A 174 -32.05 10.86 -21.46
CA PHE A 174 -33.47 10.59 -21.29
C PHE A 174 -33.96 11.38 -20.08
N LYS A 175 -34.88 12.31 -20.30
CA LYS A 175 -35.47 13.11 -19.24
C LYS A 175 -36.99 13.10 -19.35
N GLN A 176 -37.65 12.76 -18.23
CA GLN A 176 -39.11 12.71 -18.18
C GLN A 176 -39.62 13.11 -16.81
N ASP A 177 -40.68 13.92 -16.81
CA ASP A 177 -41.40 14.31 -15.62
C ASP A 177 -42.72 13.53 -15.51
N PHE A 178 -43.02 13.07 -14.30
CA PHE A 178 -44.23 12.30 -14.00
C PHE A 178 -45.03 12.99 -12.92
N ASP A 179 -46.35 13.07 -13.07
CA ASP A 179 -47.20 13.71 -12.09
C ASP A 179 -47.55 12.83 -10.87
N LYS A 180 -47.48 11.51 -11.04
CA LYS A 180 -47.78 10.53 -10.00
C LYS A 180 -46.99 9.25 -10.18
N LEU A 181 -46.77 8.53 -9.06
CA LEU A 181 -46.32 7.15 -9.04
C LEU A 181 -47.51 6.19 -9.05
N PRO A 182 -47.43 4.99 -9.64
CA PRO A 182 -46.29 4.42 -10.34
C PRO A 182 -46.08 5.04 -11.74
N ALA A 183 -44.81 5.06 -12.19
CA ALA A 183 -44.38 5.63 -13.49
C ALA A 183 -43.46 4.68 -14.24
N LEU A 184 -43.43 4.80 -15.58
CA LEU A 184 -42.60 3.97 -16.44
C LEU A 184 -41.74 4.85 -17.36
N LEU A 185 -40.44 4.65 -17.35
CA LEU A 185 -39.52 5.25 -18.32
C LEU A 185 -39.03 4.17 -19.27
N THR A 186 -39.46 4.24 -20.53
CA THR A 186 -39.04 3.28 -21.54
C THR A 186 -37.83 3.83 -22.30
N THR A 187 -36.78 3.02 -22.31
CA THR A 187 -35.52 3.30 -23.03
C THR A 187 -35.24 2.15 -24.01
N PRO A 188 -34.35 2.32 -24.97
CA PRO A 188 -33.93 1.22 -25.86
C PRO A 188 -33.31 0.00 -25.14
N TYR A 189 -32.88 0.20 -23.90
CA TYR A 189 -32.17 -0.82 -23.10
C TYR A 189 -33.08 -1.53 -22.07
N GLY A 190 -34.30 -1.05 -21.92
CA GLY A 190 -35.29 -1.63 -20.99
C GLY A 190 -36.24 -0.59 -20.43
N THR A 191 -37.26 -1.10 -19.70
CA THR A 191 -38.28 -0.24 -19.11
C THR A 191 -38.10 -0.14 -17.61
N PHE A 192 -37.67 1.03 -17.14
CA PHE A 192 -37.53 1.34 -15.73
C PHE A 192 -38.90 1.62 -15.12
N SER A 193 -39.26 0.85 -14.11
CA SER A 193 -40.49 1.03 -13.34
C SER A 193 -40.20 1.76 -12.04
N PHE A 194 -40.95 2.80 -11.75
CA PHE A 194 -40.83 3.60 -10.53
C PHE A 194 -42.12 3.39 -9.72
N THR A 195 -41.97 2.85 -8.51
CA THR A 195 -43.08 2.64 -7.58
C THR A 195 -42.85 3.42 -6.30
N PRO A 196 -43.92 3.80 -5.56
CA PRO A 196 -43.78 4.45 -4.27
C PRO A 196 -43.09 3.50 -3.27
N GLY A 197 -42.04 3.99 -2.61
CA GLY A 197 -41.36 3.28 -1.54
C GLY A 197 -42.04 3.47 -0.19
N ASP A 198 -41.43 2.89 0.86
CA ASP A 198 -42.03 2.91 2.22
C ASP A 198 -42.06 4.31 2.85
N SER A 199 -41.17 5.22 2.39
CA SER A 199 -41.08 6.64 2.81
C SER A 199 -41.56 7.60 1.73
N ALA A 200 -42.57 7.24 0.92
CA ALA A 200 -43.03 7.99 -0.26
C ALA A 200 -43.60 9.39 0.00
N ILE A 201 -43.91 9.73 1.26
CA ILE A 201 -44.42 11.07 1.62
C ILE A 201 -43.18 11.95 1.91
N VAL A 202 -42.82 12.77 0.95
CA VAL A 202 -41.70 13.70 1.05
C VAL A 202 -42.25 15.12 1.26
N GLU A 203 -41.88 15.77 2.37
CA GLU A 203 -42.27 17.14 2.68
C GLU A 203 -41.40 18.17 1.92
N LYS A 204 -40.19 17.79 1.50
CA LYS A 204 -39.27 18.63 0.76
C LYS A 204 -38.77 17.89 -0.47
N GLU A 205 -38.34 18.66 -1.47
CA GLU A 205 -37.68 18.09 -2.64
C GLU A 205 -36.44 17.27 -2.24
N GLN A 206 -36.39 16.02 -2.71
CA GLN A 206 -35.35 15.08 -2.39
C GLN A 206 -34.71 14.54 -3.67
N GLU A 207 -33.40 14.72 -3.80
CA GLU A 207 -32.61 14.18 -4.88
C GLU A 207 -32.05 12.81 -4.49
N ILE A 208 -32.26 11.81 -5.33
CA ILE A 208 -31.80 10.45 -5.15
C ILE A 208 -31.07 10.02 -6.42
N THR A 209 -29.85 9.62 -6.28
CA THR A 209 -29.11 8.98 -7.36
C THR A 209 -29.32 7.47 -7.29
N VAL A 210 -29.96 6.91 -8.30
CA VAL A 210 -30.20 5.47 -8.42
C VAL A 210 -29.22 4.91 -9.46
N THR A 211 -28.41 3.98 -9.04
CA THR A 211 -27.48 3.25 -9.94
C THR A 211 -28.02 1.85 -10.16
N VAL A 212 -28.39 1.55 -11.40
CA VAL A 212 -28.77 0.19 -11.82
C VAL A 212 -27.57 -0.42 -12.54
N ALA A 213 -26.99 -1.47 -11.97
CA ALA A 213 -25.81 -2.13 -12.54
C ALA A 213 -26.16 -3.54 -13.00
N ALA A 214 -25.41 -4.09 -13.93
CA ALA A 214 -25.58 -5.48 -14.33
C ALA A 214 -25.37 -6.41 -13.12
N PRO A 215 -26.27 -7.37 -12.86
CA PRO A 215 -26.15 -8.31 -11.74
C PRO A 215 -24.78 -8.99 -11.66
N ARG A 216 -24.18 -9.31 -12.81
CA ARG A 216 -22.84 -9.88 -12.91
C ARG A 216 -21.76 -8.95 -12.33
N ILE A 217 -21.86 -7.64 -12.58
CA ILE A 217 -20.88 -6.67 -12.07
C ILE A 217 -21.02 -6.54 -10.55
N MET A 218 -22.26 -6.48 -10.05
CA MET A 218 -22.53 -6.42 -8.62
C MET A 218 -22.07 -7.71 -7.91
N ALA A 219 -22.34 -8.88 -8.50
CA ALA A 219 -21.86 -10.15 -7.97
C ALA A 219 -20.32 -10.21 -7.88
N ASN A 220 -19.60 -9.67 -8.86
CA ASN A 220 -18.15 -9.55 -8.80
C ASN A 220 -17.69 -8.60 -7.67
N GLY A 221 -18.41 -7.49 -7.47
CA GLY A 221 -18.16 -6.58 -6.36
C GLY A 221 -18.31 -7.27 -5.00
N TYR A 222 -19.40 -8.01 -4.82
CA TYR A 222 -19.63 -8.81 -3.62
C TYR A 222 -18.60 -9.94 -3.45
N ALA A 223 -18.20 -10.62 -4.52
CA ALA A 223 -17.16 -11.64 -4.46
C ALA A 223 -15.82 -11.10 -3.93
N ASN A 224 -15.47 -9.87 -4.29
CA ASN A 224 -14.25 -9.23 -3.80
C ASN A 224 -14.35 -8.73 -2.35
N ALA A 225 -15.56 -8.41 -1.90
CA ALA A 225 -15.82 -7.90 -0.55
C ALA A 225 -16.14 -9.01 0.47
N LEU A 226 -16.52 -10.20 -0.03
CA LEU A 226 -16.85 -11.37 0.78
C LEU A 226 -15.58 -12.12 1.13
N SER A 227 -15.38 -12.45 2.41
CA SER A 227 -14.39 -13.42 2.88
C SER A 227 -15.10 -14.57 3.56
N VAL A 228 -14.74 -15.79 3.20
CA VAL A 228 -15.23 -17.02 3.85
C VAL A 228 -14.02 -17.81 4.30
N GLU A 229 -13.82 -17.88 5.61
CA GLU A 229 -12.63 -18.50 6.18
C GLU A 229 -13.02 -19.55 7.24
N PRO A 230 -12.28 -20.64 7.38
CA PRO A 230 -12.49 -21.57 8.48
C PRO A 230 -12.14 -20.89 9.81
N THR A 231 -12.98 -21.09 10.83
CA THR A 231 -12.72 -20.52 12.17
C THR A 231 -11.46 -21.14 12.80
N SER A 232 -11.08 -22.35 12.38
CA SER A 232 -9.88 -23.07 12.81
C SER A 232 -9.55 -24.15 11.78
N LYS A 233 -8.26 -24.52 11.68
CA LYS A 233 -7.77 -25.56 10.73
C LYS A 233 -8.39 -26.95 10.91
N THR A 234 -9.06 -27.22 12.02
CA THR A 234 -9.64 -28.53 12.36
C THR A 234 -11.16 -28.52 12.44
N THR A 235 -11.82 -27.39 12.20
CA THR A 235 -13.28 -27.27 12.29
C THR A 235 -13.93 -27.12 10.92
N THR A 236 -15.15 -27.61 10.80
CA THR A 236 -16.01 -27.42 9.62
C THR A 236 -16.90 -26.19 9.75
N ILE A 237 -16.53 -25.25 10.62
CA ILE A 237 -17.23 -23.97 10.79
C ILE A 237 -16.56 -22.94 9.91
N ALA A 238 -17.30 -22.39 8.96
CA ALA A 238 -16.92 -21.27 8.13
C ALA A 238 -17.44 -19.97 8.73
N GLN A 239 -16.56 -19.00 8.90
CA GLN A 239 -16.92 -17.62 9.18
C GLN A 239 -17.07 -16.88 7.86
N ILE A 240 -18.24 -16.32 7.66
CA ILE A 240 -18.56 -15.50 6.48
C ILE A 240 -18.48 -14.05 6.94
N SER A 241 -17.66 -13.25 6.30
CA SER A 241 -17.52 -11.83 6.58
C SER A 241 -17.69 -11.00 5.31
N LEU A 242 -18.43 -9.89 5.43
CA LEU A 242 -18.69 -8.96 4.34
C LEU A 242 -18.49 -7.53 4.84
N GLU A 243 -17.73 -6.74 4.09
CA GLU A 243 -17.63 -5.31 4.34
C GLU A 243 -18.65 -4.55 3.50
N ASN A 244 -19.53 -3.75 4.15
CA ASN A 244 -20.57 -2.99 3.46
C ASN A 244 -20.85 -1.65 4.15
N THR A 245 -21.26 -0.66 3.36
CA THR A 245 -21.67 0.67 3.85
C THR A 245 -23.03 0.65 4.56
N SER A 246 -23.92 -0.26 4.12
CA SER A 246 -25.23 -0.48 4.74
C SER A 246 -25.21 -1.79 5.56
N PRO A 247 -25.27 -1.72 6.91
CA PRO A 247 -25.28 -2.89 7.78
C PRO A 247 -26.40 -3.87 7.46
N GLN A 248 -27.63 -3.37 7.25
CA GLN A 248 -28.79 -4.20 6.97
C GLN A 248 -28.67 -4.93 5.63
N ARG A 249 -28.15 -4.24 4.61
CA ARG A 249 -27.92 -4.84 3.29
C ARG A 249 -26.92 -6.00 3.36
N GLY A 250 -25.86 -5.85 4.17
CA GLY A 250 -24.89 -6.91 4.36
C GLY A 250 -25.42 -8.11 5.14
N VAL A 251 -26.27 -7.86 6.15
CA VAL A 251 -26.96 -8.93 6.92
C VAL A 251 -27.89 -9.71 6.01
N ASP A 252 -28.74 -9.02 5.25
CA ASP A 252 -29.69 -9.66 4.32
C ASP A 252 -28.94 -10.46 3.26
N PHE A 253 -27.81 -9.94 2.76
CA PHE A 253 -26.97 -10.62 1.79
C PHE A 253 -26.41 -11.95 2.32
N ILE A 254 -25.78 -11.95 3.51
CA ILE A 254 -25.20 -13.17 4.08
C ILE A 254 -26.30 -14.21 4.38
N ASN A 255 -27.42 -13.79 4.96
CA ASN A 255 -28.52 -14.70 5.25
C ASN A 255 -29.10 -15.32 3.98
N LYS A 256 -29.28 -14.50 2.93
CA LYS A 256 -29.77 -14.97 1.65
C LYS A 256 -28.77 -15.88 0.93
N LEU A 257 -27.48 -15.58 1.06
CA LEU A 257 -26.41 -16.46 0.52
C LEU A 257 -26.50 -17.86 1.12
N ILE A 258 -26.67 -17.96 2.45
CA ILE A 258 -26.78 -19.26 3.13
C ILE A 258 -28.09 -19.97 2.70
N GLU A 259 -29.18 -19.23 2.55
CA GLU A 259 -30.46 -19.78 2.08
C GLU A 259 -30.34 -20.38 0.66
N ILE A 260 -29.79 -19.61 -0.29
CA ILE A 260 -29.65 -20.05 -1.69
C ILE A 260 -28.67 -21.21 -1.77
N TYR A 261 -27.56 -21.16 -1.04
CA TYR A 261 -26.61 -22.26 -0.97
C TYR A 261 -27.28 -23.56 -0.51
N ASN A 262 -28.09 -23.51 0.57
CA ASN A 262 -28.81 -24.67 1.05
C ASN A 262 -29.86 -25.16 0.05
N ARG A 263 -30.58 -24.26 -0.60
CA ARG A 263 -31.55 -24.59 -1.64
C ARG A 263 -30.89 -25.31 -2.82
N ASP A 264 -29.82 -24.73 -3.37
CA ASP A 264 -29.10 -25.31 -4.50
C ASP A 264 -28.54 -26.71 -4.14
N ALA A 265 -27.95 -26.85 -2.95
CA ALA A 265 -27.44 -28.15 -2.48
C ALA A 265 -28.54 -29.19 -2.26
N ASN A 266 -29.74 -28.78 -1.84
CA ASN A 266 -30.89 -29.69 -1.71
C ASN A 266 -31.45 -30.07 -3.09
N ASP A 267 -31.52 -29.12 -4.03
CA ASP A 267 -31.99 -29.39 -5.39
C ASP A 267 -31.08 -30.40 -6.11
N ASP A 268 -29.74 -30.26 -5.95
CA ASP A 268 -28.78 -31.21 -6.50
C ASP A 268 -28.96 -32.63 -5.90
N LYS A 269 -29.18 -32.74 -4.57
CA LYS A 269 -29.45 -34.05 -3.93
C LYS A 269 -30.78 -34.67 -4.41
N ASN A 270 -31.80 -33.85 -4.54
CA ASN A 270 -33.10 -34.26 -4.97
C ASN A 270 -33.07 -34.77 -6.44
N GLU A 271 -32.27 -34.13 -7.32
CA GLU A 271 -32.06 -34.59 -8.68
C GLU A 271 -31.48 -36.01 -8.71
N VAL A 272 -30.42 -36.30 -7.92
CA VAL A 272 -29.81 -37.61 -7.82
C VAL A 272 -30.81 -38.65 -7.29
N ALA A 273 -31.51 -38.31 -6.20
CA ALA A 273 -32.48 -39.22 -5.58
C ALA A 273 -33.67 -39.49 -6.48
N SER A 274 -34.14 -38.49 -7.25
CA SER A 274 -35.23 -38.65 -8.19
C SER A 274 -34.87 -39.58 -9.34
N LYS A 275 -33.68 -39.41 -9.95
CA LYS A 275 -33.19 -40.32 -11.01
C LYS A 275 -32.99 -41.75 -10.51
N THR A 276 -32.53 -41.89 -9.25
CA THR A 276 -32.37 -43.19 -8.61
C THR A 276 -33.74 -43.85 -8.37
N ALA A 277 -34.74 -43.08 -7.93
CA ALA A 277 -36.11 -43.59 -7.73
C ALA A 277 -36.70 -44.09 -9.04
N GLU A 278 -36.62 -43.30 -10.12
CA GLU A 278 -37.10 -43.68 -11.46
C GLU A 278 -36.47 -44.99 -11.94
N PHE A 279 -35.16 -45.13 -11.79
CA PHE A 279 -34.46 -46.37 -12.14
C PHE A 279 -34.95 -47.58 -11.33
N ILE A 280 -35.08 -47.42 -10.00
CA ILE A 280 -35.54 -48.53 -9.14
C ILE A 280 -36.96 -48.92 -9.48
N ASP A 281 -37.87 -47.96 -9.73
CA ASP A 281 -39.25 -48.24 -10.09
C ASP A 281 -39.37 -48.99 -11.43
N GLU A 282 -38.58 -48.61 -12.43
CA GLU A 282 -38.50 -49.31 -13.70
C GLU A 282 -38.03 -50.77 -13.48
N ARG A 283 -37.02 -50.93 -12.64
CA ARG A 283 -36.45 -52.23 -12.34
C ARG A 283 -37.42 -53.15 -11.57
N ILE A 284 -38.18 -52.61 -10.61
CA ILE A 284 -39.24 -53.31 -9.89
C ILE A 284 -40.29 -53.82 -10.86
N LYS A 285 -40.72 -53.02 -11.86
CA LYS A 285 -41.68 -53.44 -12.86
C LYS A 285 -41.20 -54.68 -13.67
N ILE A 286 -39.92 -54.65 -14.07
CA ILE A 286 -39.32 -55.77 -14.84
C ILE A 286 -39.28 -57.03 -13.98
N ILE A 287 -38.74 -56.92 -12.74
CA ILE A 287 -38.61 -58.07 -11.85
C ILE A 287 -39.98 -58.65 -11.46
N ASN A 288 -40.96 -57.79 -11.20
CA ASN A 288 -42.33 -58.20 -10.87
C ASN A 288 -42.98 -58.96 -12.04
N GLY A 289 -42.78 -58.52 -13.29
CA GLY A 289 -43.21 -59.22 -14.48
C GLY A 289 -42.53 -60.62 -14.67
N GLU A 290 -41.20 -60.64 -14.42
CA GLU A 290 -40.44 -61.89 -14.47
C GLU A 290 -40.82 -62.88 -13.36
N LEU A 291 -41.09 -62.37 -12.13
CA LEU A 291 -41.55 -63.19 -11.01
C LEU A 291 -42.92 -63.81 -11.33
N GLY A 292 -43.89 -62.97 -11.75
CA GLY A 292 -45.18 -63.43 -12.11
C GLY A 292 -45.19 -64.51 -13.27
N THR A 293 -44.24 -64.34 -14.18
CA THR A 293 -44.07 -65.41 -15.27
C THR A 293 -43.55 -66.69 -14.65
N THR A 294 -42.52 -66.61 -13.79
CA THR A 294 -41.93 -67.79 -13.11
C THR A 294 -42.92 -68.48 -12.17
N GLU A 295 -43.78 -67.72 -11.47
CA GLU A 295 -44.81 -68.22 -10.58
C GLU A 295 -45.86 -69.01 -11.44
N LYS A 296 -46.28 -68.47 -12.58
CA LYS A 296 -47.16 -69.20 -13.50
C LYS A 296 -46.50 -70.43 -14.02
N GLU A 297 -45.24 -70.38 -14.38
CA GLU A 297 -44.48 -71.57 -14.82
C GLU A 297 -44.43 -72.64 -13.70
N LEU A 298 -44.18 -72.22 -12.49
CA LEU A 298 -44.18 -73.12 -11.32
C LEU A 298 -45.55 -73.71 -11.06
N GLU A 299 -46.62 -72.87 -11.14
CA GLU A 299 -47.99 -73.33 -10.98
C GLU A 299 -48.35 -74.37 -12.04
N THR A 300 -48.08 -74.01 -13.36
CA THR A 300 -48.41 -74.89 -14.49
C THR A 300 -47.63 -76.19 -14.38
N PHE A 301 -46.33 -76.11 -14.07
CA PHE A 301 -45.53 -77.35 -13.92
C PHE A 301 -46.01 -78.23 -12.75
N LYS A 302 -46.37 -77.67 -11.55
CA LYS A 302 -46.94 -78.44 -10.43
C LYS A 302 -48.26 -79.08 -10.78
N ARG A 303 -49.16 -78.40 -11.57
CA ARG A 303 -50.43 -78.92 -11.98
C ARG A 303 -50.27 -80.03 -13.03
N ASP A 304 -49.39 -79.81 -14.04
CA ASP A 304 -49.27 -80.77 -15.20
C ASP A 304 -48.44 -82.02 -14.78
N ALA A 305 -47.58 -81.91 -13.76
CA ALA A 305 -46.73 -83.01 -13.32
C ALA A 305 -47.34 -83.80 -12.15
N GLY A 306 -48.46 -83.39 -11.54
CA GLY A 306 -49.16 -84.16 -10.51
C GLY A 306 -48.31 -84.42 -9.25
N LEU A 307 -47.35 -83.65 -8.96
CA LEU A 307 -46.34 -83.89 -7.91
C LEU A 307 -46.85 -83.55 -6.50
N THR A 308 -47.09 -84.61 -5.69
CA THR A 308 -47.15 -84.53 -4.26
C THR A 308 -46.08 -85.50 -3.69
N ASP A 309 -44.95 -84.91 -3.25
CA ASP A 309 -43.96 -85.46 -2.38
C ASP A 309 -43.00 -86.58 -2.89
N LEU A 310 -41.79 -86.20 -3.24
CA LEU A 310 -40.63 -87.05 -3.38
C LEU A 310 -39.53 -86.61 -2.44
N LYS A 311 -39.53 -87.22 -1.25
CA LYS A 311 -38.58 -86.98 -0.20
C LYS A 311 -37.40 -87.92 -0.19
N SER A 312 -36.30 -87.48 0.02
CA SER A 312 -35.12 -87.58 0.93
C SER A 312 -33.78 -87.96 0.26
N ASP A 313 -33.61 -88.72 -0.75
CA ASP A 313 -32.29 -89.00 -1.32
C ASP A 313 -31.85 -88.01 -2.46
N ALA A 314 -32.80 -87.49 -3.16
CA ALA A 314 -32.61 -86.38 -4.07
C ALA A 314 -32.34 -85.09 -3.36
N GLN A 315 -32.69 -85.01 -2.11
CA GLN A 315 -32.68 -83.74 -1.31
C GLN A 315 -31.28 -83.25 -1.04
N LEU A 316 -30.29 -84.12 -0.83
CA LEU A 316 -28.92 -83.72 -0.62
C LEU A 316 -28.22 -83.27 -1.90
N ALA A 317 -28.28 -84.01 -2.96
CA ALA A 317 -27.77 -83.62 -4.26
C ALA A 317 -28.55 -82.42 -4.85
N LEU A 318 -29.83 -82.29 -4.53
CA LEU A 318 -30.68 -81.18 -4.82
C LEU A 318 -30.30 -79.96 -4.06
N SER A 319 -29.93 -80.09 -2.79
CA SER A 319 -29.51 -78.94 -1.94
C SER A 319 -28.30 -78.27 -2.51
N GLU A 320 -27.28 -79.04 -2.87
CA GLU A 320 -26.03 -78.48 -3.41
C GLU A 320 -26.25 -77.83 -4.77
N ASN A 321 -26.93 -78.49 -5.69
CA ASN A 321 -27.29 -77.95 -6.97
C ASN A 321 -28.14 -76.67 -6.79
N SER A 322 -29.02 -76.68 -5.77
CA SER A 322 -29.87 -75.56 -5.41
C SER A 322 -29.07 -74.37 -5.03
N GLU A 323 -28.00 -74.53 -4.27
CA GLU A 323 -27.16 -73.41 -3.84
C GLU A 323 -26.38 -72.74 -5.00
N TYR A 324 -25.81 -73.60 -5.89
CA TYR A 324 -25.11 -73.10 -7.09
C TYR A 324 -25.99 -72.37 -8.06
N GLU A 325 -27.20 -72.87 -8.30
CA GLU A 325 -28.15 -72.17 -9.15
C GLU A 325 -28.64 -70.85 -8.54
N LYS A 326 -28.81 -70.79 -7.22
CA LYS A 326 -29.10 -69.56 -6.51
C LYS A 326 -28.00 -68.53 -6.73
N LYS A 327 -26.75 -68.93 -6.46
CA LYS A 327 -25.57 -68.09 -6.68
C LYS A 327 -25.46 -67.60 -8.16
N ARG A 328 -25.75 -68.48 -9.12
CA ARG A 328 -25.73 -68.19 -10.56
C ARG A 328 -26.73 -67.08 -10.96
N ALA A 329 -27.92 -67.18 -10.40
CA ALA A 329 -28.91 -66.16 -10.70
C ALA A 329 -28.70 -64.87 -9.95
N GLU A 330 -28.19 -64.89 -8.68
CA GLU A 330 -27.71 -63.71 -7.99
C GLU A 330 -26.65 -62.99 -8.84
N ASN A 331 -25.63 -63.74 -9.30
CA ASN A 331 -24.59 -63.24 -10.17
C ASN A 331 -25.13 -62.69 -11.52
N SER A 332 -26.09 -63.43 -12.15
CA SER A 332 -26.72 -62.98 -13.39
C SER A 332 -27.47 -61.68 -13.26
N THR A 333 -28.04 -61.42 -12.08
CA THR A 333 -28.74 -60.17 -11.80
C THR A 333 -27.75 -59.03 -11.57
N GLN A 334 -26.70 -59.27 -10.80
CA GLN A 334 -25.63 -58.30 -10.67
C GLN A 334 -25.05 -57.93 -12.06
N LEU A 335 -24.87 -58.92 -12.94
CA LEU A 335 -24.40 -58.70 -14.31
C LEU A 335 -25.34 -57.77 -15.09
N ARG A 336 -26.68 -57.99 -15.04
CA ARG A 336 -27.64 -57.09 -15.70
C ARG A 336 -27.63 -55.66 -15.13
N LEU A 337 -27.49 -55.55 -13.80
CA LEU A 337 -27.36 -54.24 -13.16
C LEU A 337 -26.10 -53.49 -13.63
N VAL A 338 -24.97 -54.23 -13.72
CA VAL A 338 -23.72 -53.66 -14.21
C VAL A 338 -23.79 -53.34 -15.70
N GLN A 339 -24.47 -54.18 -16.51
CA GLN A 339 -24.72 -53.92 -17.93
C GLN A 339 -25.52 -52.61 -18.13
N PHE A 340 -26.60 -52.46 -17.37
CA PHE A 340 -27.38 -51.22 -17.42
C PHE A 340 -26.55 -50.00 -17.10
N LEU A 341 -25.73 -50.04 -16.04
CA LEU A 341 -24.82 -48.94 -15.70
C LEU A 341 -23.79 -48.70 -16.82
N SER A 342 -23.33 -49.76 -17.50
CA SER A 342 -22.44 -49.66 -18.65
C SER A 342 -23.09 -48.89 -19.81
N GLU A 343 -24.33 -49.25 -20.14
CA GLU A 343 -25.08 -48.57 -21.20
C GLU A 343 -25.32 -47.10 -20.88
N TYR A 344 -25.71 -46.83 -19.64
CA TYR A 344 -25.93 -45.44 -19.16
C TYR A 344 -24.65 -44.63 -19.15
N ALA A 345 -23.53 -45.19 -18.61
CA ALA A 345 -22.25 -44.51 -18.54
C ALA A 345 -21.58 -44.27 -19.90
N ASN A 346 -21.92 -45.14 -20.91
CA ASN A 346 -21.37 -45.02 -22.26
C ASN A 346 -22.21 -44.16 -23.20
N ASN A 347 -23.45 -43.82 -22.82
CA ASN A 347 -24.30 -42.97 -23.65
C ASN A 347 -23.71 -41.54 -23.68
N PRO A 348 -23.43 -40.97 -24.86
CA PRO A 348 -22.96 -39.60 -25.02
C PRO A 348 -23.93 -38.56 -24.48
N ASP A 349 -25.23 -38.81 -24.55
CA ASP A 349 -26.27 -37.89 -24.12
C ASP A 349 -26.23 -37.69 -22.58
N HIS A 350 -25.72 -38.68 -21.83
CA HIS A 350 -25.57 -38.62 -20.37
C HIS A 350 -24.14 -38.32 -19.91
N ALA A 351 -23.32 -37.70 -20.78
CA ALA A 351 -21.88 -37.44 -20.48
C ALA A 351 -21.64 -36.64 -19.21
N TYR A 352 -22.58 -35.79 -18.83
CA TYR A 352 -22.48 -34.92 -17.64
C TYR A 352 -23.69 -35.10 -16.69
N GLU A 353 -24.47 -36.18 -16.86
CA GLU A 353 -25.53 -36.54 -15.93
C GLU A 353 -25.00 -37.47 -14.84
N VAL A 354 -25.62 -37.35 -13.65
CA VAL A 354 -25.26 -38.21 -12.50
C VAL A 354 -25.67 -39.66 -12.81
N LEU A 355 -24.77 -40.58 -12.51
CA LEU A 355 -25.06 -42.00 -12.63
C LEU A 355 -25.98 -42.43 -11.48
N PRO A 356 -26.96 -43.32 -11.76
CA PRO A 356 -27.80 -43.84 -10.69
C PRO A 356 -26.97 -44.58 -9.62
N VAL A 357 -27.16 -44.23 -8.33
CA VAL A 357 -26.57 -44.91 -7.18
C VAL A 357 -27.63 -45.71 -6.41
N ASN A 358 -27.22 -46.62 -5.59
CA ASN A 358 -28.11 -47.50 -4.81
C ASN A 358 -28.94 -48.46 -5.60
N VAL A 359 -28.44 -48.90 -6.77
CA VAL A 359 -29.12 -49.89 -7.63
C VAL A 359 -29.02 -51.34 -7.15
N GLY A 360 -28.47 -51.55 -5.93
CA GLY A 360 -28.32 -52.89 -5.34
C GLY A 360 -27.10 -53.66 -5.82
N LEU A 361 -26.08 -53.01 -6.30
CA LEU A 361 -24.79 -53.63 -6.58
C LEU A 361 -24.10 -54.11 -5.31
N THR A 362 -23.54 -55.29 -5.38
CA THR A 362 -22.73 -55.88 -4.31
C THR A 362 -21.29 -55.40 -4.33
N ASP A 363 -20.84 -54.85 -5.46
CA ASP A 363 -19.50 -54.28 -5.60
C ASP A 363 -19.44 -52.88 -4.99
N THR A 364 -18.81 -52.80 -3.79
CA THR A 364 -18.67 -51.56 -3.05
C THR A 364 -17.68 -50.60 -3.73
N GLY A 365 -16.65 -51.14 -4.40
CA GLY A 365 -15.65 -50.33 -5.10
C GLY A 365 -16.26 -49.56 -6.27
N LEU A 366 -17.11 -50.25 -7.07
CA LEU A 366 -17.82 -49.61 -8.16
C LEU A 366 -18.82 -48.58 -7.63
N THR A 367 -19.56 -48.93 -6.58
CA THR A 367 -20.52 -47.99 -5.95
C THR A 367 -19.83 -46.73 -5.42
N GLU A 368 -18.69 -46.86 -4.77
CA GLU A 368 -17.92 -45.72 -4.27
C GLU A 368 -17.34 -44.85 -5.40
N LEU A 369 -16.83 -45.50 -6.48
CA LEU A 369 -16.36 -44.80 -7.67
C LEU A 369 -17.47 -43.98 -8.35
N ILE A 370 -18.66 -44.56 -8.43
CA ILE A 370 -19.83 -43.85 -8.98
C ILE A 370 -20.22 -42.68 -8.11
N ASN A 371 -20.22 -42.84 -6.78
CA ASN A 371 -20.49 -41.72 -5.85
C ASN A 371 -19.48 -40.61 -6.04
N ARG A 372 -18.18 -40.90 -6.08
CA ARG A 372 -17.15 -39.91 -6.32
C ARG A 372 -17.29 -39.20 -7.68
N TYR A 373 -17.63 -39.98 -8.71
CA TYR A 373 -17.89 -39.42 -10.02
C TYR A 373 -19.10 -38.49 -9.99
N ASN A 374 -20.17 -38.85 -9.33
CA ASN A 374 -21.37 -38.02 -9.15
C ASN A 374 -21.06 -36.76 -8.34
N GLU A 375 -20.27 -36.88 -7.24
CA GLU A 375 -19.79 -35.71 -6.46
C GLU A 375 -19.03 -34.73 -7.34
N MET A 376 -18.12 -35.25 -8.19
CA MET A 376 -17.35 -34.38 -9.10
C MET A 376 -18.25 -33.74 -10.18
N LEU A 377 -19.26 -34.41 -10.66
CA LEU A 377 -20.23 -33.84 -11.57
C LEU A 377 -21.09 -32.75 -10.95
N LEU A 378 -21.51 -32.97 -9.70
CA LEU A 378 -22.24 -31.95 -8.92
C LEU A 378 -21.36 -30.76 -8.63
N GLU A 379 -20.10 -30.99 -8.28
CA GLU A 379 -19.11 -29.94 -8.09
C GLU A 379 -18.86 -29.14 -9.38
N ARG A 380 -18.72 -29.84 -10.53
CA ARG A 380 -18.66 -29.17 -11.84
C ARG A 380 -19.87 -28.28 -12.08
N LYS A 381 -21.07 -28.79 -11.84
CA LYS A 381 -22.31 -28.06 -11.99
C LYS A 381 -22.34 -26.82 -11.06
N ARG A 382 -21.80 -26.94 -9.83
CA ARG A 382 -21.66 -25.83 -8.90
C ARG A 382 -20.65 -24.79 -9.38
N LEU A 383 -19.47 -25.24 -9.83
CA LEU A 383 -18.43 -24.35 -10.36
C LEU A 383 -18.87 -23.64 -11.66
N LEU A 384 -19.60 -24.30 -12.54
CA LEU A 384 -20.15 -23.70 -13.75
C LEU A 384 -21.23 -22.64 -13.47
N ARG A 385 -21.79 -22.63 -12.26
CA ARG A 385 -22.65 -21.52 -11.81
C ARG A 385 -21.84 -20.25 -11.55
N THR A 386 -20.52 -20.36 -11.39
CA THR A 386 -19.64 -19.28 -10.99
C THR A 386 -18.58 -18.91 -11.99
N SER A 387 -18.24 -19.84 -12.88
CA SER A 387 -17.10 -19.71 -13.77
C SER A 387 -17.48 -20.13 -15.18
N SER A 388 -16.80 -19.59 -16.15
CA SER A 388 -16.95 -20.08 -17.53
C SER A 388 -16.23 -21.42 -17.68
N GLU A 389 -16.61 -22.20 -18.70
CA GLU A 389 -15.93 -23.46 -19.04
C GLU A 389 -14.43 -23.33 -19.32
N SER A 390 -13.96 -22.12 -19.64
CA SER A 390 -12.54 -21.80 -19.87
C SER A 390 -11.75 -21.53 -18.60
N ASN A 391 -12.35 -21.55 -17.42
CA ASN A 391 -11.64 -21.37 -16.16
C ASN A 391 -10.67 -22.55 -15.92
N PRO A 392 -9.38 -22.30 -15.58
CA PRO A 392 -8.42 -23.36 -15.31
C PRO A 392 -8.89 -24.37 -14.26
N VAL A 393 -9.64 -23.94 -13.26
CA VAL A 393 -10.18 -24.82 -12.22
C VAL A 393 -11.26 -25.73 -12.81
N VAL A 394 -12.16 -25.21 -13.64
CA VAL A 394 -13.17 -26.00 -14.32
C VAL A 394 -12.51 -26.94 -15.34
N MET A 395 -11.52 -26.47 -16.08
CA MET A 395 -10.77 -27.30 -17.03
C MET A 395 -10.03 -28.44 -16.32
N ASN A 396 -9.43 -28.20 -15.18
CA ASN A 396 -8.77 -29.24 -14.38
C ASN A 396 -9.80 -30.22 -13.81
N LEU A 397 -10.94 -29.73 -13.35
CA LEU A 397 -12.02 -30.58 -12.87
C LEU A 397 -12.60 -31.40 -14.04
N ASP A 398 -12.78 -30.82 -15.21
CA ASP A 398 -13.23 -31.54 -16.42
C ASP A 398 -12.23 -32.61 -16.87
N ALA A 399 -10.93 -32.33 -16.73
CA ALA A 399 -9.90 -33.34 -16.94
C ALA A 399 -10.03 -34.50 -15.93
N SER A 400 -10.27 -34.16 -14.66
CA SER A 400 -10.46 -35.13 -13.58
C SER A 400 -11.75 -35.92 -13.74
N ILE A 401 -12.85 -35.29 -14.16
CA ILE A 401 -14.13 -35.95 -14.49
C ILE A 401 -13.94 -36.90 -15.66
N ARG A 402 -13.24 -36.50 -16.72
CA ARG A 402 -12.95 -37.40 -17.86
C ARG A 402 -12.12 -38.60 -17.39
N ALA A 403 -11.09 -38.37 -16.59
CA ALA A 403 -10.26 -39.45 -16.04
C ALA A 403 -11.10 -40.36 -15.13
N MET A 404 -11.93 -39.79 -14.25
CA MET A 404 -12.79 -40.56 -13.36
C MET A 404 -13.88 -41.34 -14.16
N ARG A 405 -14.48 -40.70 -15.18
CA ARG A 405 -15.41 -41.40 -16.10
C ARG A 405 -14.74 -42.59 -16.74
N SER A 406 -13.52 -42.42 -17.23
CA SER A 406 -12.76 -43.54 -17.82
C SER A 406 -12.49 -44.64 -16.79
N ASN A 407 -12.16 -44.25 -15.55
CA ASN A 407 -11.99 -45.20 -14.44
C ASN A 407 -13.30 -45.91 -14.10
N VAL A 408 -14.41 -45.20 -13.99
CA VAL A 408 -15.74 -45.79 -13.80
C VAL A 408 -16.07 -46.78 -14.93
N GLN A 409 -15.90 -46.36 -16.18
CA GLN A 409 -16.14 -47.22 -17.34
C GLN A 409 -15.24 -48.46 -17.32
N THR A 410 -13.95 -48.27 -17.03
CA THR A 410 -12.98 -49.38 -16.93
C THR A 410 -13.34 -50.32 -15.78
N THR A 411 -13.75 -49.76 -14.64
CA THR A 411 -14.18 -50.55 -13.50
C THR A 411 -15.48 -51.31 -13.76
N ILE A 412 -16.46 -50.65 -14.39
CA ILE A 412 -17.71 -51.31 -14.87
C ILE A 412 -17.37 -52.52 -15.76
N LEU A 413 -16.47 -52.30 -16.74
CA LEU A 413 -16.05 -53.40 -17.64
C LEU A 413 -15.30 -54.52 -16.87
N SER A 414 -14.48 -54.13 -15.88
CA SER A 414 -13.78 -55.10 -15.05
C SER A 414 -14.72 -55.90 -14.16
N VAL A 415 -15.69 -55.25 -13.51
CA VAL A 415 -16.73 -55.90 -12.70
C VAL A 415 -17.61 -56.81 -13.56
N GLN A 416 -18.02 -56.30 -14.72
CA GLN A 416 -18.77 -57.07 -15.69
C GLN A 416 -18.04 -58.36 -16.10
N LYS A 417 -16.73 -58.21 -16.40
CA LYS A 417 -15.87 -59.34 -16.75
C LYS A 417 -15.71 -60.33 -15.57
N GLY A 418 -15.54 -59.84 -14.37
CA GLY A 418 -15.49 -60.64 -13.13
C GLY A 418 -16.78 -61.42 -12.94
N LEU A 419 -17.95 -60.77 -13.05
CA LEU A 419 -19.25 -61.43 -12.96
C LEU A 419 -19.50 -62.44 -14.07
N MET A 420 -19.00 -62.22 -15.31
CA MET A 420 -19.04 -63.20 -16.40
C MET A 420 -18.19 -64.44 -16.10
N ILE A 421 -16.99 -64.25 -15.54
CA ILE A 421 -16.13 -65.35 -15.15
C ILE A 421 -16.79 -66.16 -14.02
N THR A 422 -17.34 -65.48 -13.00
CA THR A 422 -18.08 -66.11 -11.92
C THR A 422 -19.30 -66.86 -12.45
N LYS A 423 -20.04 -66.26 -13.44
CA LYS A 423 -21.17 -66.95 -14.10
C LYS A 423 -20.73 -68.24 -14.76
N ALA A 424 -19.64 -68.21 -15.54
CA ALA A 424 -19.11 -69.41 -16.24
C ALA A 424 -18.67 -70.48 -15.24
N ASP A 425 -18.13 -70.11 -14.11
CA ASP A 425 -17.69 -71.06 -13.09
C ASP A 425 -18.87 -71.69 -12.33
N LEU A 426 -19.87 -70.86 -11.96
CA LEU A 426 -21.13 -71.36 -11.38
C LEU A 426 -21.90 -72.24 -12.33
N GLU A 427 -21.92 -71.97 -13.66
CA GLU A 427 -22.47 -72.83 -14.66
C GLU A 427 -21.76 -74.18 -14.79
N ARG A 428 -20.40 -74.17 -14.63
CA ARG A 428 -19.61 -75.38 -14.64
C ARG A 428 -19.89 -76.24 -13.38
N GLN A 429 -20.01 -75.59 -12.22
CA GLN A 429 -20.28 -76.28 -10.95
C GLN A 429 -21.72 -76.87 -10.96
N ALA A 430 -22.72 -76.08 -11.37
CA ALA A 430 -24.09 -76.54 -11.54
C ALA A 430 -24.18 -77.75 -12.52
N GLY A 431 -23.47 -77.69 -13.66
CA GLY A 431 -23.38 -78.73 -14.63
C GLY A 431 -22.72 -80.02 -14.07
N LYS A 432 -21.73 -79.88 -13.16
CA LYS A 432 -21.12 -81.02 -12.53
C LYS A 432 -22.09 -81.78 -11.63
N TYR A 433 -22.86 -81.10 -10.82
CA TYR A 433 -23.88 -81.70 -9.94
C TYR A 433 -25.12 -82.21 -10.75
N ALA A 434 -25.50 -81.48 -11.79
CA ALA A 434 -26.53 -81.94 -12.69
C ALA A 434 -26.20 -83.27 -13.37
N GLY A 435 -24.93 -83.56 -13.72
CA GLY A 435 -24.45 -84.85 -14.26
C GLY A 435 -24.53 -85.97 -13.22
N GLN A 436 -24.44 -85.65 -11.90
CA GLN A 436 -24.61 -86.64 -10.82
C GLN A 436 -26.06 -87.01 -10.51
N ILE A 437 -27.00 -86.20 -10.93
CA ILE A 437 -28.44 -86.37 -10.71
C ILE A 437 -29.15 -87.13 -11.89
N THR A 438 -28.36 -87.66 -12.84
CA THR A 438 -28.90 -88.26 -14.10
C THR A 438 -29.77 -89.43 -13.88
N SER A 439 -30.06 -89.93 -12.72
CA SER A 439 -30.97 -91.05 -12.45
C SER A 439 -32.30 -90.57 -11.78
N ALA A 440 -32.52 -89.29 -11.48
CA ALA A 440 -33.79 -88.77 -10.90
C ALA A 440 -34.72 -88.24 -11.98
N PRO A 441 -36.02 -88.41 -11.85
CA PRO A 441 -36.99 -88.01 -12.88
C PRO A 441 -36.82 -86.54 -13.29
N GLY A 442 -36.87 -86.27 -14.61
CA GLY A 442 -36.67 -84.91 -15.19
C GLY A 442 -37.61 -83.81 -14.66
N GLN A 443 -38.71 -84.26 -14.05
CA GLN A 443 -39.72 -83.41 -13.44
C GLN A 443 -39.25 -82.73 -12.13
N GLU A 444 -38.47 -83.51 -11.36
CA GLU A 444 -37.97 -82.93 -10.07
C GLU A 444 -36.90 -81.84 -10.30
N ARG A 445 -36.10 -82.06 -11.34
CA ARG A 445 -35.10 -81.13 -11.79
C ARG A 445 -35.69 -79.79 -12.24
N GLN A 446 -36.80 -79.87 -13.04
CA GLN A 446 -37.50 -78.66 -13.49
C GLN A 446 -38.17 -77.93 -12.35
N LEU A 447 -38.80 -78.64 -11.42
CA LEU A 447 -39.46 -78.05 -10.26
C LEU A 447 -38.49 -77.26 -9.43
N VAL A 448 -37.33 -77.85 -9.07
CA VAL A 448 -36.32 -77.26 -8.29
C VAL A 448 -35.70 -76.04 -9.01
N SER A 449 -35.51 -76.13 -10.34
CA SER A 449 -34.98 -75.02 -11.11
C SER A 449 -35.95 -73.82 -11.11
N ILE A 450 -37.26 -74.08 -11.35
CA ILE A 450 -38.27 -73.04 -11.36
C ILE A 450 -38.48 -72.41 -9.97
N SER A 451 -38.60 -73.28 -8.93
CA SER A 451 -38.72 -72.81 -7.52
C SER A 451 -37.55 -71.93 -7.10
N ARG A 452 -36.34 -72.26 -7.51
CA ARG A 452 -35.14 -71.48 -7.19
C ARG A 452 -35.16 -70.10 -7.95
N GLN A 453 -35.53 -70.12 -9.21
CA GLN A 453 -35.69 -68.90 -9.96
C GLN A 453 -36.75 -67.99 -9.33
N GLN A 454 -37.86 -68.55 -8.84
CA GLN A 454 -38.89 -67.84 -8.13
C GLN A 454 -38.35 -67.21 -6.82
N GLU A 455 -37.63 -68.02 -6.00
CA GLU A 455 -37.06 -67.53 -4.71
C GLU A 455 -36.07 -66.42 -4.92
N ILE A 456 -35.22 -66.54 -5.95
CA ILE A 456 -34.24 -65.49 -6.25
C ILE A 456 -34.92 -64.20 -6.73
N LYS A 457 -35.90 -64.32 -7.68
CA LYS A 457 -36.63 -63.14 -8.17
C LYS A 457 -37.46 -62.49 -7.04
N ALA A 458 -38.04 -63.29 -6.16
CA ALA A 458 -38.73 -62.80 -4.97
C ALA A 458 -37.75 -62.06 -4.02
N GLY A 459 -36.56 -62.59 -3.79
CA GLY A 459 -35.52 -61.94 -2.98
C GLY A 459 -35.06 -60.63 -3.55
N LEU A 460 -34.90 -60.58 -4.89
CA LEU A 460 -34.54 -59.35 -5.61
C LEU A 460 -35.64 -58.28 -5.56
N TYR A 461 -36.88 -58.71 -5.73
CA TYR A 461 -38.04 -57.82 -5.62
C TYR A 461 -38.09 -57.18 -4.24
N LEU A 462 -37.91 -57.95 -3.19
CA LEU A 462 -37.88 -57.42 -1.79
C LEU A 462 -36.71 -56.49 -1.55
N MET A 463 -35.52 -56.81 -2.10
CA MET A 463 -34.34 -55.95 -1.98
C MET A 463 -34.54 -54.60 -2.72
N LEU A 464 -35.12 -54.66 -3.93
CA LEU A 464 -35.43 -53.41 -4.66
C LEU A 464 -36.48 -52.58 -3.95
N LEU A 465 -37.52 -53.21 -3.36
CA LEU A 465 -38.46 -52.48 -2.50
C LEU A 465 -37.78 -51.82 -1.30
N GLN A 466 -36.88 -52.53 -0.63
CA GLN A 466 -36.11 -51.95 0.45
C GLN A 466 -35.27 -50.74 -0.03
N LYS A 467 -34.61 -50.85 -1.17
CA LYS A 467 -33.83 -49.76 -1.75
C LYS A 467 -34.68 -48.58 -2.18
N ARG A 468 -35.90 -48.83 -2.68
CA ARG A 468 -36.88 -47.77 -2.95
C ARG A 468 -37.22 -46.98 -1.70
N GLU A 469 -37.56 -47.70 -0.57
CA GLU A 469 -37.88 -47.08 0.68
C GLU A 469 -36.70 -46.33 1.28
N GLU A 470 -35.45 -46.86 1.25
CA GLU A 470 -34.25 -46.20 1.66
C GLU A 470 -34.03 -44.89 0.88
N ASN A 471 -34.24 -44.92 -0.44
CA ASN A 471 -34.13 -43.72 -1.31
C ASN A 471 -35.26 -42.72 -1.06
N ALA A 472 -36.49 -43.16 -0.80
CA ALA A 472 -37.61 -42.31 -0.44
C ALA A 472 -37.38 -41.62 0.92
N ILE A 473 -36.81 -42.32 1.88
CA ILE A 473 -36.39 -41.73 3.18
C ILE A 473 -35.31 -40.70 2.96
N THR A 474 -34.31 -40.94 2.10
CA THR A 474 -33.25 -40.00 1.76
C THR A 474 -33.83 -38.76 1.11
N LEU A 475 -34.77 -38.89 0.21
CA LEU A 475 -35.46 -37.77 -0.45
C LEU A 475 -36.29 -36.94 0.56
N ALA A 476 -37.00 -37.62 1.48
CA ALA A 476 -37.82 -36.96 2.50
C ALA A 476 -36.99 -36.32 3.63
N SER A 477 -35.75 -36.78 3.81
CA SER A 477 -34.85 -36.36 4.92
C SER A 477 -33.75 -35.40 4.45
N THR A 478 -33.98 -34.67 3.34
CA THR A 478 -33.01 -33.69 2.88
C THR A 478 -32.76 -32.62 3.96
N ALA A 479 -31.64 -32.75 4.63
CA ALA A 479 -31.18 -31.78 5.62
C ALA A 479 -30.23 -30.77 4.97
N ASN A 480 -30.35 -29.51 5.35
CA ASN A 480 -29.48 -28.43 4.89
C ASN A 480 -28.00 -28.78 5.09
N ASN A 481 -27.18 -28.49 4.07
CA ASN A 481 -25.72 -28.70 4.11
C ASN A 481 -25.07 -27.73 5.09
N ALA A 482 -25.49 -26.45 5.04
CA ALA A 482 -25.04 -25.43 5.98
C ALA A 482 -26.10 -25.19 7.06
N ARG A 483 -25.69 -25.32 8.30
CA ARG A 483 -26.49 -24.91 9.47
C ARG A 483 -25.90 -23.63 10.04
N ILE A 484 -26.73 -22.60 10.20
CA ILE A 484 -26.34 -21.36 10.86
C ILE A 484 -25.96 -21.66 12.32
N VAL A 485 -24.77 -21.22 12.71
CA VAL A 485 -24.26 -21.23 14.10
C VAL A 485 -24.54 -19.88 14.71
N ASP A 486 -24.06 -18.81 14.06
CA ASP A 486 -24.38 -17.44 14.43
C ASP A 486 -25.02 -16.74 13.22
N GLU A 487 -26.15 -16.10 13.46
CA GLU A 487 -26.82 -15.27 12.45
C GLU A 487 -25.91 -14.11 12.03
N ALA A 488 -26.06 -13.65 10.81
CA ALA A 488 -25.32 -12.50 10.32
C ALA A 488 -25.60 -11.26 11.16
N GLN A 489 -24.57 -10.66 11.71
CA GLN A 489 -24.65 -9.45 12.53
C GLN A 489 -23.64 -8.42 12.07
N ALA A 490 -24.04 -7.15 12.05
CA ALA A 490 -23.17 -6.03 11.78
C ALA A 490 -22.43 -5.60 13.05
N GLY A 491 -21.15 -5.31 12.91
CA GLY A 491 -20.36 -4.70 13.98
C GLY A 491 -20.89 -3.34 14.38
N LEU A 492 -20.87 -3.05 15.68
CA LEU A 492 -21.36 -1.77 16.23
C LEU A 492 -20.50 -0.57 15.77
N LEU A 493 -19.25 -0.77 15.43
CA LEU A 493 -18.33 0.28 15.02
C LEU A 493 -17.89 0.03 13.58
N PRO A 494 -17.73 1.10 12.77
CA PRO A 494 -17.21 0.97 11.42
C PRO A 494 -15.76 0.50 11.43
N VAL A 495 -15.41 -0.36 10.50
CA VAL A 495 -14.05 -0.91 10.29
C VAL A 495 -13.18 0.07 9.51
N SER A 496 -13.81 0.84 8.63
CA SER A 496 -13.16 1.85 7.78
C SER A 496 -14.06 3.10 7.69
N PRO A 497 -13.46 4.29 7.59
CA PRO A 497 -12.05 4.61 7.80
C PRO A 497 -11.61 4.50 9.27
N LYS A 498 -10.39 4.05 9.52
CA LYS A 498 -9.82 3.97 10.89
C LYS A 498 -9.46 5.37 11.40
N GLY A 499 -10.41 6.05 12.01
CA GLY A 499 -10.26 7.44 12.44
C GLY A 499 -9.01 7.72 13.29
N LYS A 500 -8.69 6.82 14.24
CA LYS A 500 -7.47 6.94 15.07
C LYS A 500 -6.19 6.94 14.22
N LEU A 501 -6.12 6.09 13.19
CA LEU A 501 -4.97 6.01 12.30
C LEU A 501 -4.86 7.27 11.44
N ILE A 502 -5.98 7.79 10.94
CA ILE A 502 -6.00 9.00 10.11
C ILE A 502 -5.54 10.21 10.93
N TYR A 503 -6.03 10.36 12.17
CA TYR A 503 -5.55 11.43 13.06
C TYR A 503 -4.08 11.27 13.43
N LEU A 504 -3.60 10.04 13.62
CA LEU A 504 -2.18 9.77 13.87
C LEU A 504 -1.33 10.19 12.66
N ILE A 505 -1.74 9.81 11.45
CA ILE A 505 -1.04 10.19 10.21
C ILE A 505 -1.07 11.72 10.04
N ALA A 506 -2.23 12.35 10.23
CA ALA A 506 -2.37 13.80 10.15
C ALA A 506 -1.48 14.52 11.17
N PHE A 507 -1.37 14.02 12.40
CA PHE A 507 -0.49 14.55 13.43
C PHE A 507 0.98 14.43 13.05
N VAL A 508 1.40 13.25 12.57
CA VAL A 508 2.79 13.03 12.13
C VAL A 508 3.14 13.93 10.95
N LEU A 509 2.25 14.06 9.96
CA LEU A 509 2.42 14.98 8.83
C LEU A 509 2.49 16.44 9.29
N GLY A 510 1.63 16.81 10.25
CA GLY A 510 1.64 18.15 10.85
C GLY A 510 2.98 18.53 11.50
N ILE A 511 3.73 17.54 12.01
CA ILE A 511 5.09 17.72 12.54
C ILE A 511 6.14 17.65 11.41
N ALA A 512 6.00 16.71 10.48
CA ALA A 512 7.00 16.46 9.44
C ALA A 512 7.12 17.62 8.43
N ILE A 513 6.00 18.26 8.07
CA ILE A 513 5.99 19.37 7.10
C ILE A 513 6.86 20.56 7.58
N PRO A 514 6.67 21.13 8.78
CA PRO A 514 7.53 22.21 9.25
C PRO A 514 9.00 21.80 9.40
N VAL A 515 9.27 20.59 9.86
CA VAL A 515 10.65 20.05 9.92
C VAL A 515 11.28 20.03 8.55
N GLY A 516 10.59 19.51 7.55
CA GLY A 516 11.05 19.46 6.17
C GLY A 516 11.29 20.86 5.58
N ILE A 517 10.38 21.80 5.81
CA ILE A 517 10.52 23.18 5.33
C ILE A 517 11.75 23.85 5.97
N ILE A 518 11.93 23.72 7.31
CA ILE A 518 13.08 24.30 8.01
C ILE A 518 14.38 23.66 7.49
N TYR A 519 14.40 22.36 7.28
CA TYR A 519 15.54 21.66 6.73
C TYR A 519 15.89 22.12 5.31
N ILE A 520 14.91 22.28 4.43
CA ILE A 520 15.10 22.79 3.07
C ILE A 520 15.64 24.23 3.09
N ILE A 521 15.09 25.11 3.95
CA ILE A 521 15.58 26.49 4.11
C ILE A 521 17.05 26.48 4.53
N GLU A 522 17.44 25.58 5.42
CA GLU A 522 18.84 25.48 5.89
C GLU A 522 19.78 24.96 4.79
N LEU A 523 19.31 24.01 4.01
CA LEU A 523 20.09 23.46 2.87
C LEU A 523 20.35 24.52 1.80
N LEU A 524 19.43 25.49 1.67
CA LEU A 524 19.55 26.63 0.75
C LEU A 524 20.48 27.74 1.28
N ARG A 525 20.95 27.66 2.54
CA ARG A 525 21.88 28.64 3.15
C ARG A 525 23.32 28.37 2.74
N TYR A 526 23.67 28.77 1.54
CA TYR A 526 25.01 28.59 0.99
C TYR A 526 26.00 29.72 1.31
N LYS A 527 25.53 30.80 1.96
CA LYS A 527 26.35 31.94 2.36
C LYS A 527 26.69 31.93 3.86
N ILE A 528 27.78 32.59 4.21
CA ILE A 528 28.14 32.84 5.61
C ILE A 528 27.12 33.81 6.21
N GLU A 529 26.49 33.48 7.31
CA GLU A 529 25.53 34.35 8.01
C GLU A 529 26.06 34.87 9.34
N ASP A 530 26.76 34.03 10.06
CA ASP A 530 27.24 34.36 11.41
C ASP A 530 28.64 33.77 11.70
N ARG A 531 29.11 34.02 12.88
CA ARG A 531 30.40 33.56 13.41
C ARG A 531 30.49 32.02 13.43
N SER A 532 29.37 31.36 13.80
CA SER A 532 29.35 29.91 13.90
C SER A 532 29.58 29.21 12.54
N ASP A 533 29.15 29.85 11.45
CA ASP A 533 29.43 29.37 10.09
C ASP A 533 30.93 29.42 9.81
N VAL A 534 31.61 30.52 10.21
CA VAL A 534 33.05 30.69 9.99
C VAL A 534 33.84 29.70 10.84
N GLU A 535 33.49 29.54 12.13
CA GLU A 535 34.16 28.59 13.05
C GLU A 535 34.08 27.13 12.55
N LYS A 536 33.00 26.77 11.85
CA LYS A 536 32.86 25.44 11.23
C LYS A 536 33.70 25.28 9.96
N LEU A 537 33.98 26.37 9.24
CA LEU A 537 34.66 26.32 7.95
C LEU A 537 36.18 26.41 8.07
N THR A 538 36.69 27.04 9.14
CA THR A 538 38.14 27.25 9.30
C THR A 538 38.56 27.30 10.77
N THR A 539 39.82 26.93 11.02
CA THR A 539 40.48 27.08 12.31
C THR A 539 41.30 28.39 12.40
N VAL A 540 41.23 29.24 11.36
CA VAL A 540 41.89 30.56 11.35
C VAL A 540 41.25 31.46 12.42
N PRO A 541 42.05 32.15 13.30
CA PRO A 541 41.53 32.97 14.37
C PRO A 541 40.60 34.08 13.86
N ILE A 542 39.40 34.18 14.43
CA ILE A 542 38.45 35.25 14.16
C ILE A 542 38.78 36.39 15.14
N ILE A 543 39.26 37.53 14.64
CA ILE A 543 39.70 38.64 15.44
C ILE A 543 38.63 39.71 15.67
N GLY A 544 37.49 39.64 14.97
CA GLY A 544 36.37 40.54 15.17
C GLY A 544 35.20 40.31 14.27
N ASP A 545 34.04 40.69 14.79
CA ASP A 545 32.75 40.64 14.07
C ASP A 545 32.26 42.09 13.96
N ILE A 546 32.22 42.62 12.73
CA ILE A 546 31.80 44.00 12.47
C ILE A 546 30.29 43.99 12.20
N PRO A 547 29.50 44.71 13.02
CA PRO A 547 28.04 44.73 12.89
C PRO A 547 27.59 45.45 11.63
N ALA A 548 26.44 44.99 11.08
CA ALA A 548 25.71 45.71 10.08
C ALA A 548 25.14 47.01 10.65
N SER A 549 25.27 48.10 9.93
CA SER A 549 24.72 49.40 10.31
C SER A 549 23.65 49.85 9.34
N ASP A 550 22.45 50.11 9.86
CA ASP A 550 21.33 50.67 9.08
C ASP A 550 21.58 52.14 8.68
N ASN A 551 22.56 52.82 9.36
CA ASN A 551 22.87 54.25 9.24
C ASN A 551 24.24 54.49 8.54
N MET A 552 24.66 53.63 7.62
CA MET A 552 25.88 53.92 6.87
C MET A 552 25.72 55.21 6.02
N PRO A 553 26.68 56.16 6.10
CA PRO A 553 26.66 57.32 5.24
C PRO A 553 26.68 56.87 3.76
N LYS A 554 25.79 57.43 2.96
CA LYS A 554 25.71 57.14 1.50
C LYS A 554 26.99 57.60 0.77
N GLU A 555 27.80 58.46 1.40
CA GLU A 555 29.07 59.02 0.90
C GLU A 555 30.13 58.89 1.96
N GLY A 556 31.05 57.94 1.77
CA GLY A 556 32.21 57.73 2.63
C GLY A 556 32.12 56.45 3.49
N SER A 557 33.24 55.70 3.55
CA SER A 557 33.33 54.43 4.29
C SER A 557 33.86 54.59 5.71
N VAL A 558 34.00 55.84 6.22
CA VAL A 558 34.57 56.13 7.54
C VAL A 558 33.44 56.19 8.56
N VAL A 559 33.51 55.34 9.59
CA VAL A 559 32.55 55.24 10.68
C VAL A 559 33.20 55.37 12.05
N VAL A 560 34.53 55.44 12.14
CA VAL A 560 35.30 55.65 13.36
C VAL A 560 35.76 57.10 13.40
N HIS A 561 35.32 57.84 14.40
CA HIS A 561 35.69 59.25 14.59
C HIS A 561 36.17 59.48 16.01
N GLU A 562 36.87 60.59 16.20
CA GLU A 562 37.31 61.07 17.58
C GLU A 562 36.04 61.35 18.40
N ASN A 563 36.06 60.93 19.67
CA ASN A 563 34.97 61.11 20.64
C ASN A 563 33.67 60.38 20.36
N GLN A 564 33.69 59.40 19.46
CA GLN A 564 32.54 58.55 19.17
C GLN A 564 32.63 57.21 19.94
N ASN A 565 31.57 56.89 20.70
CA ASN A 565 31.49 55.69 21.53
C ASN A 565 30.29 54.79 21.11
N ASP A 566 30.02 54.74 19.84
CA ASP A 566 29.01 53.81 19.30
C ASP A 566 29.58 52.38 19.20
N MET A 567 28.70 51.44 18.97
CA MET A 567 29.02 50.02 18.84
C MET A 567 30.07 49.72 17.76
N MET A 568 30.04 50.50 16.68
CA MET A 568 30.94 50.32 15.54
C MET A 568 32.37 50.76 15.91
N ALA A 569 32.51 51.94 16.53
CA ALA A 569 33.80 52.43 17.01
C ALA A 569 34.42 51.49 18.05
N GLU A 570 33.60 50.96 18.98
CA GLU A 570 34.07 50.00 20.00
C GLU A 570 34.50 48.66 19.31
N THR A 571 33.80 48.20 18.31
CA THR A 571 34.19 47.02 17.56
C THR A 571 35.56 47.21 16.91
N PHE A 572 35.82 48.35 16.28
CA PHE A 572 37.14 48.62 15.69
C PHE A 572 38.24 48.81 16.73
N ARG A 573 37.94 49.35 17.95
CA ARG A 573 38.87 49.34 19.08
C ARG A 573 39.24 47.92 19.52
N ASN A 574 38.26 47.02 19.58
CA ASN A 574 38.51 45.61 19.90
C ASN A 574 39.34 44.91 18.82
N VAL A 575 38.98 45.09 17.54
CA VAL A 575 39.75 44.55 16.39
C VAL A 575 41.20 45.07 16.46
N ARG A 576 41.41 46.38 16.64
CA ARG A 576 42.73 46.98 16.81
C ARG A 576 43.52 46.30 17.94
N THR A 577 42.89 46.10 19.11
CA THR A 577 43.52 45.45 20.26
C THR A 577 43.94 44.02 19.92
N ASN A 578 43.08 43.25 19.25
CA ASN A 578 43.40 41.91 18.82
C ASN A 578 44.55 41.88 17.81
N VAL A 579 44.56 42.81 16.84
CA VAL A 579 45.67 42.97 15.88
C VAL A 579 46.98 43.29 16.62
N GLN A 580 46.95 44.17 17.65
CA GLN A 580 48.14 44.48 18.45
C GLN A 580 48.70 43.25 19.19
N TYR A 581 47.80 42.38 19.72
CA TYR A 581 48.23 41.14 20.37
C TYR A 581 48.85 40.13 19.41
N MET A 582 48.39 40.11 18.15
CA MET A 582 48.89 39.18 17.14
C MET A 582 50.19 39.65 16.47
N LEU A 583 50.45 40.98 16.47
CA LEU A 583 51.69 41.54 15.95
C LEU A 583 52.79 41.39 17.01
N GLY A 584 53.94 40.83 16.61
CA GLY A 584 55.13 40.77 17.49
C GLY A 584 55.86 42.11 17.61
N ASN A 585 56.82 42.13 18.50
CA ASN A 585 57.71 43.28 18.63
C ASN A 585 58.42 43.51 17.29
N ASN A 586 58.35 44.69 16.72
CA ASN A 586 58.88 45.12 15.40
C ASN A 586 58.01 44.76 14.19
N GLN A 587 56.91 44.12 14.33
CA GLN A 587 55.94 43.89 13.26
C GLN A 587 54.98 45.08 13.11
N LYS A 588 54.87 45.64 11.91
CA LYS A 588 54.14 46.89 11.66
C LYS A 588 53.17 46.82 10.49
N VAL A 589 53.33 45.83 9.62
CA VAL A 589 52.62 45.80 8.33
C VAL A 589 51.45 44.82 8.36
N VAL A 590 50.23 45.35 8.22
CA VAL A 590 48.98 44.59 8.20
C VAL A 590 48.39 44.61 6.81
N LEU A 591 48.29 43.46 6.17
CA LEU A 591 47.64 43.28 4.90
C LEU A 591 46.16 42.92 5.07
N ILE A 592 45.28 43.55 4.32
CA ILE A 592 43.84 43.25 4.33
C ILE A 592 43.39 42.79 2.94
N THR A 593 42.83 41.63 2.90
CA THR A 593 42.32 41.02 1.69
C THR A 593 40.97 40.30 1.92
N SER A 594 40.42 39.67 0.88
CA SER A 594 39.15 38.93 0.95
C SER A 594 39.03 37.87 -0.16
N THR A 595 37.96 37.09 -0.14
CA THR A 595 37.66 36.10 -1.24
C THR A 595 37.33 36.84 -2.52
N THR A 596 36.34 37.76 -2.44
CA THR A 596 35.77 38.45 -3.58
C THR A 596 35.68 39.96 -3.38
N SER A 597 35.33 40.68 -4.45
CA SER A 597 35.05 42.13 -4.36
C SER A 597 33.73 42.38 -3.64
N GLY A 598 33.67 43.44 -2.84
CA GLY A 598 32.45 43.85 -2.11
C GLY A 598 32.30 43.29 -0.70
N GLU A 599 33.29 42.57 -0.18
CA GLU A 599 33.28 42.02 1.20
C GLU A 599 33.64 43.05 2.27
N GLY A 600 34.10 44.23 1.86
CA GLY A 600 34.36 45.35 2.78
C GLY A 600 35.83 45.54 3.17
N LYS A 601 36.79 45.01 2.39
CA LYS A 601 38.24 45.16 2.62
C LYS A 601 38.66 46.61 2.92
N SER A 602 38.38 47.50 1.97
CA SER A 602 38.77 48.93 2.11
C SER A 602 38.06 49.63 3.23
N PHE A 603 36.82 49.21 3.59
CA PHE A 603 36.09 49.69 4.73
C PHE A 603 36.79 49.27 6.03
N VAL A 604 37.15 47.99 6.16
CA VAL A 604 37.89 47.47 7.31
C VAL A 604 39.27 48.12 7.40
N ALA A 605 39.99 48.25 6.29
CA ALA A 605 41.30 48.87 6.22
C ALA A 605 41.27 50.33 6.69
N ALA A 606 40.35 51.15 6.17
CA ALA A 606 40.21 52.55 6.53
C ALA A 606 39.91 52.76 8.01
N ASN A 607 38.88 52.03 8.51
CA ASN A 607 38.43 52.22 9.91
C ASN A 607 39.42 51.63 10.93
N LEU A 608 40.12 50.54 10.57
CA LEU A 608 41.21 50.00 11.39
C LEU A 608 42.38 50.99 11.46
N ALA A 609 42.80 51.57 10.32
CA ALA A 609 43.85 52.59 10.23
C ALA A 609 43.52 53.83 11.08
N ILE A 610 42.27 54.31 11.01
CA ILE A 610 41.78 55.40 11.83
C ILE A 610 41.83 55.03 13.32
N SER A 611 41.36 53.82 13.68
CA SER A 611 41.38 53.33 15.05
C SER A 611 42.80 53.30 15.67
N PHE A 612 43.82 52.95 14.89
CA PHE A 612 45.23 53.03 15.29
C PHE A 612 45.70 54.47 15.42
N ALA A 613 45.35 55.33 14.50
CA ALA A 613 45.77 56.75 14.52
C ALA A 613 45.16 57.52 15.69
N LEU A 614 43.92 57.20 16.09
CA LEU A 614 43.25 57.78 17.28
C LEU A 614 43.90 57.30 18.59
N LEU A 615 44.65 56.17 18.57
CA LEU A 615 45.47 55.77 19.71
C LEU A 615 46.79 56.64 19.87
N GLY A 616 46.95 57.64 18.98
CA GLY A 616 48.16 58.47 18.97
C GLY A 616 49.32 57.84 18.16
N LYS A 617 49.09 56.76 17.41
CA LYS A 617 50.12 56.12 16.60
C LYS A 617 50.19 56.79 15.23
N LYS A 618 51.37 56.90 14.69
CA LYS A 618 51.61 57.42 13.34
C LYS A 618 51.32 56.28 12.32
N VAL A 619 50.25 56.38 11.56
CA VAL A 619 49.72 55.29 10.68
C VAL A 619 49.72 55.76 9.26
N VAL A 620 50.11 54.84 8.37
CA VAL A 620 49.90 55.00 6.93
C VAL A 620 49.04 53.87 6.39
N ILE A 621 48.03 54.23 5.59
CA ILE A 621 47.22 53.29 4.81
C ILE A 621 47.62 53.38 3.32
N VAL A 622 47.95 52.23 2.71
CA VAL A 622 48.44 52.18 1.35
C VAL A 622 47.43 51.44 0.47
N GLY A 623 46.97 52.10 -0.57
CA GLY A 623 46.05 51.51 -1.54
C GLY A 623 46.78 50.63 -2.56
N LEU A 624 46.89 49.34 -2.26
CA LEU A 624 47.51 48.32 -3.17
C LEU A 624 46.50 47.52 -3.95
N ASP A 625 45.21 47.83 -3.84
CA ASP A 625 44.22 47.43 -4.85
C ASP A 625 44.29 48.39 -6.02
N ILE A 626 45.38 48.26 -6.82
CA ILE A 626 45.71 49.14 -7.94
C ILE A 626 44.83 48.83 -9.18
N ARG A 627 43.97 47.81 -9.12
CA ARG A 627 43.01 47.47 -10.15
C ARG A 627 41.67 48.19 -9.96
N LYS A 628 41.17 48.27 -8.72
CA LYS A 628 39.94 48.94 -8.32
C LYS A 628 40.18 49.78 -7.05
N PRO A 629 40.82 50.95 -7.16
CA PRO A 629 41.19 51.77 -5.99
C PRO A 629 39.96 52.16 -5.21
N GLY A 630 39.66 51.47 -4.09
CA GLY A 630 38.53 51.74 -3.16
C GLY A 630 38.81 52.79 -2.15
N LEU A 631 40.09 53.00 -1.79
CA LEU A 631 40.54 53.85 -0.72
C LEU A 631 40.17 55.33 -0.96
N ASN A 632 40.26 55.78 -2.21
CA ASN A 632 39.90 57.17 -2.57
C ASN A 632 38.45 57.53 -2.25
N LYS A 633 37.54 56.51 -2.45
CA LYS A 633 36.13 56.69 -2.06
C LYS A 633 35.93 56.69 -0.55
N ALA A 634 36.69 55.86 0.17
CA ALA A 634 36.60 55.77 1.64
C ALA A 634 36.95 57.10 2.31
N PHE A 635 37.96 57.80 1.84
CA PHE A 635 38.41 59.10 2.40
C PHE A 635 37.94 60.32 1.61
N GLN A 636 37.03 60.18 0.63
CA GLN A 636 36.48 61.26 -0.20
C GLN A 636 37.58 62.08 -0.92
N MET A 637 38.65 61.41 -1.35
CA MET A 637 39.75 62.04 -2.00
C MET A 637 39.45 62.28 -3.51
N SER A 638 39.88 63.43 -4.01
CA SER A 638 39.81 63.71 -5.44
C SER A 638 40.76 62.74 -6.19
N HIS A 639 40.33 62.19 -7.32
CA HIS A 639 41.13 61.33 -8.16
C HIS A 639 42.40 62.11 -8.63
N LYS A 640 43.54 61.86 -7.96
CA LYS A 640 44.83 62.29 -8.40
C LYS A 640 45.53 61.11 -9.03
N GLU A 641 46.20 61.33 -10.15
CA GLU A 641 47.03 60.34 -10.85
C GLU A 641 48.26 59.93 -10.05
N ASP A 642 48.59 60.69 -8.99
CA ASP A 642 49.74 60.43 -8.14
C ASP A 642 49.39 59.48 -6.99
N GLY A 643 50.19 58.40 -6.89
CA GLY A 643 50.04 57.38 -5.85
C GLY A 643 51.15 56.34 -5.90
N ILE A 644 50.98 55.23 -5.18
CA ILE A 644 52.03 54.19 -5.04
C ILE A 644 52.44 53.60 -6.40
N THR A 645 51.56 53.53 -7.39
CA THR A 645 51.85 52.99 -8.74
C THR A 645 52.93 53.82 -9.41
N ARG A 646 52.97 55.11 -9.20
CA ARG A 646 54.01 56.01 -9.72
C ARG A 646 55.36 55.69 -9.12
N TYR A 647 55.45 55.51 -7.82
CA TYR A 647 56.67 55.10 -7.16
C TYR A 647 57.15 53.72 -7.57
N LEU A 648 56.24 52.73 -7.65
CA LEU A 648 56.55 51.39 -8.08
C LEU A 648 57.10 51.34 -9.52
N ALA A 649 56.65 52.23 -10.40
CA ALA A 649 57.10 52.30 -11.80
C ALA A 649 58.49 52.92 -11.92
N ASP A 650 58.76 53.99 -11.15
CA ASP A 650 60.00 54.75 -11.21
C ASP A 650 60.46 55.17 -9.80
N PRO A 651 61.11 54.29 -9.00
CA PRO A 651 61.54 54.55 -7.67
C PRO A 651 62.73 55.51 -7.51
N GLU A 652 63.49 55.71 -8.61
CA GLU A 652 64.66 56.58 -8.54
C GLU A 652 64.29 58.08 -8.67
N HIS A 653 63.26 58.39 -9.46
CA HIS A 653 62.87 59.77 -9.70
C HIS A 653 61.63 60.20 -8.94
N THR A 654 61.04 59.34 -8.14
CA THR A 654 59.81 59.64 -7.37
C THR A 654 60.08 59.55 -5.90
N ASP A 655 59.90 60.64 -5.18
CA ASP A 655 59.98 60.57 -3.71
C ASP A 655 58.66 60.02 -3.09
N LEU A 656 58.75 58.90 -2.43
CA LEU A 656 57.64 58.20 -1.80
C LEU A 656 56.91 59.09 -0.77
N MET A 657 57.66 59.92 -0.03
CA MET A 657 57.06 60.73 1.05
C MET A 657 56.24 61.89 0.48
N SER A 658 56.54 62.37 -0.72
CA SER A 658 55.77 63.39 -1.39
C SER A 658 54.40 62.94 -1.85
N LEU A 659 54.21 61.66 -2.01
CA LEU A 659 52.93 61.04 -2.46
C LEU A 659 51.94 60.85 -1.31
N LEU A 660 52.42 61.03 -0.07
CA LEU A 660 51.57 60.85 1.12
C LEU A 660 50.61 62.03 1.30
N GLN A 661 49.36 61.74 1.60
CA GLN A 661 48.36 62.75 1.89
C GLN A 661 47.94 62.58 3.36
N GLN A 662 47.91 63.63 4.09
CA GLN A 662 47.37 63.59 5.48
C GLN A 662 45.86 63.48 5.46
N SER A 663 45.34 62.59 6.29
CA SER A 663 43.88 62.35 6.35
C SER A 663 43.16 63.57 6.95
N ASN A 664 41.93 63.79 6.42
CA ASN A 664 41.01 64.79 6.97
C ASN A 664 40.32 64.35 8.26
N VAL A 665 40.47 63.04 8.63
CA VAL A 665 39.80 62.45 9.79
C VAL A 665 40.63 62.57 11.07
N THR A 666 41.96 62.43 11.01
CA THR A 666 42.87 62.51 12.12
C THR A 666 44.28 62.88 11.66
N PRO A 667 45.05 63.72 12.37
CA PRO A 667 46.37 64.21 11.96
C PRO A 667 47.42 63.08 11.93
N ASN A 668 47.22 61.98 12.67
CA ASN A 668 48.19 60.89 12.75
C ASN A 668 48.04 59.85 11.64
N LEU A 669 47.02 60.02 10.74
CA LEU A 669 46.77 59.13 9.63
C LEU A 669 47.25 59.76 8.30
N TYR A 670 48.08 59.02 7.62
CA TYR A 670 48.51 59.32 6.26
C TYR A 670 47.98 58.32 5.27
N ILE A 671 47.64 58.76 4.08
CA ILE A 671 47.07 57.94 3.03
C ILE A 671 48.04 57.99 1.84
N LEU A 672 48.42 56.79 1.37
CA LEU A 672 49.11 56.64 0.12
C LEU A 672 48.16 56.02 -0.90
N PRO A 673 47.54 56.79 -1.77
CA PRO A 673 46.55 56.27 -2.71
C PRO A 673 47.22 55.33 -3.77
N GLY A 674 46.36 54.50 -4.38
CA GLY A 674 46.84 53.58 -5.43
C GLY A 674 47.46 54.30 -6.64
N GLY A 675 46.92 55.47 -7.02
CA GLY A 675 47.33 56.24 -8.19
C GLY A 675 46.67 55.76 -9.46
N ALA A 676 47.25 56.10 -10.63
CA ALA A 676 46.76 55.66 -11.91
C ALA A 676 46.76 54.14 -12.04
N ILE A 677 45.69 53.57 -12.67
CA ILE A 677 45.59 52.13 -12.89
C ILE A 677 46.65 51.74 -13.98
N PRO A 678 47.65 50.89 -13.62
CA PRO A 678 48.68 50.52 -14.54
C PRO A 678 48.18 49.44 -15.53
N PRO A 679 48.78 49.35 -16.73
CA PRO A 679 48.46 48.31 -17.69
C PRO A 679 48.90 46.89 -17.21
N ASN A 680 49.94 46.79 -16.38
CA ASN A 680 50.52 45.53 -15.85
C ASN A 680 50.56 45.58 -14.32
N PRO A 681 49.38 45.41 -13.61
CA PRO A 681 49.34 45.51 -12.16
C PRO A 681 50.19 44.49 -11.42
N THR A 682 50.11 43.23 -11.86
CA THR A 682 50.81 42.09 -11.24
C THR A 682 52.35 42.27 -11.29
N GLU A 683 52.89 42.60 -12.48
CA GLU A 683 54.32 42.83 -12.63
C GLU A 683 54.84 44.02 -11.86
N LEU A 684 54.00 45.05 -11.69
CA LEU A 684 54.36 46.24 -10.94
C LEU A 684 54.51 45.95 -9.45
N VAL A 685 53.56 45.19 -8.84
CA VAL A 685 53.65 44.79 -7.43
C VAL A 685 54.72 43.73 -7.16
N ALA A 686 55.14 42.99 -8.19
CA ALA A 686 56.22 41.99 -8.11
C ALA A 686 57.61 42.60 -7.99
N ARG A 687 57.81 43.89 -8.38
CA ARG A 687 59.11 44.56 -8.35
C ARG A 687 59.65 44.75 -6.91
N ASP A 688 60.95 44.86 -6.76
CA ASP A 688 61.62 45.15 -5.51
C ASP A 688 61.33 46.57 -4.98
N SER A 689 60.88 47.47 -5.86
CA SER A 689 60.40 48.81 -5.46
C SER A 689 59.25 48.76 -4.42
N LEU A 690 58.42 47.70 -4.40
CA LEU A 690 57.40 47.49 -3.36
C LEU A 690 58.06 47.23 -1.98
N VAL A 691 59.08 46.40 -1.92
CA VAL A 691 59.83 46.08 -0.72
C VAL A 691 60.50 47.37 -0.19
N GLN A 692 61.15 48.11 -1.07
CA GLN A 692 61.79 49.40 -0.73
C GLN A 692 60.76 50.43 -0.22
N ALA A 693 59.57 50.53 -0.81
CA ALA A 693 58.51 51.40 -0.36
C ALA A 693 58.04 51.06 1.05
N VAL A 694 57.74 49.76 1.28
CA VAL A 694 57.25 49.34 2.60
C VAL A 694 58.31 49.46 3.69
N ASP A 695 59.59 49.15 3.39
CA ASP A 695 60.70 49.33 4.34
C ASP A 695 60.94 50.79 4.69
N ARG A 696 60.71 51.69 3.76
CA ARG A 696 60.82 53.13 4.03
C ARG A 696 59.64 53.59 4.90
N LEU A 697 58.43 53.13 4.63
CA LEU A 697 57.25 53.38 5.42
C LEU A 697 57.37 52.82 6.85
N LYS A 698 57.91 51.61 7.03
CA LYS A 698 58.16 51.01 8.39
C LYS A 698 59.09 51.84 9.28
N LYS A 699 60.00 52.61 8.68
CA LYS A 699 60.90 53.48 9.41
C LYS A 699 60.20 54.73 9.94
N GLU A 700 59.26 55.28 9.20
CA GLU A 700 58.59 56.57 9.49
C GLU A 700 57.24 56.39 10.21
N PHE A 701 56.63 55.22 10.15
CA PHE A 701 55.32 54.95 10.70
C PHE A 701 55.36 53.84 11.74
N ASP A 702 54.44 53.89 12.68
CA ASP A 702 54.24 52.87 13.71
C ASP A 702 53.49 51.69 13.10
N TYR A 703 52.49 51.92 12.19
CA TYR A 703 51.73 50.91 11.48
C TYR A 703 51.55 51.26 10.00
N VAL A 704 51.64 50.23 9.19
CA VAL A 704 51.41 50.31 7.75
C VAL A 704 50.26 49.37 7.41
N ILE A 705 49.14 49.89 6.95
CA ILE A 705 47.96 49.10 6.58
C ILE A 705 47.89 49.01 5.06
N LEU A 706 47.89 47.78 4.52
CA LEU A 706 47.85 47.52 3.08
C LEU A 706 46.44 47.10 2.68
N ASP A 707 45.73 47.98 1.96
CA ASP A 707 44.43 47.63 1.34
C ASP A 707 44.72 47.00 -0.03
N THR A 708 44.43 45.66 -0.18
CA THR A 708 44.78 44.89 -1.34
C THR A 708 43.58 44.37 -2.11
N ALA A 709 43.82 43.90 -3.31
CA ALA A 709 42.79 43.25 -4.13
C ALA A 709 42.34 41.92 -3.50
N PRO A 710 41.12 41.40 -3.84
CA PRO A 710 40.68 40.08 -3.37
C PRO A 710 41.61 38.99 -3.81
N ILE A 711 42.21 38.24 -2.86
CA ILE A 711 43.15 37.15 -3.18
C ILE A 711 42.51 35.96 -3.89
N GLY A 712 41.22 35.77 -3.75
CA GLY A 712 40.50 34.75 -4.47
C GLY A 712 40.24 35.05 -5.96
N MET A 713 40.51 36.32 -6.37
CA MET A 713 40.31 36.76 -7.74
C MET A 713 41.58 37.01 -8.53
N VAL A 714 42.64 37.48 -7.85
CA VAL A 714 43.90 37.92 -8.46
C VAL A 714 45.13 37.51 -7.62
N THR A 715 46.26 37.29 -8.26
CA THR A 715 47.49 36.84 -7.63
C THR A 715 48.27 38.01 -6.98
N ASP A 716 47.92 39.29 -7.24
CA ASP A 716 48.60 40.48 -6.79
C ASP A 716 48.81 40.48 -5.25
N THR A 717 47.76 40.14 -4.54
CA THR A 717 47.77 40.11 -3.05
C THR A 717 48.75 39.05 -2.52
N GLN A 718 48.91 37.90 -3.22
CA GLN A 718 49.89 36.90 -2.84
C GLN A 718 51.32 37.41 -3.04
N LEU A 719 51.56 38.20 -4.07
CA LEU A 719 52.88 38.83 -4.30
C LEU A 719 53.16 39.92 -3.28
N ILE A 720 52.10 40.68 -2.88
CA ILE A 720 52.21 41.74 -1.85
C ILE A 720 52.42 41.14 -0.45
N SER A 721 51.94 39.90 -0.21
CA SER A 721 52.05 39.29 1.15
C SER A 721 53.49 39.13 1.64
N ARG A 722 54.50 39.12 0.74
CA ARG A 722 55.93 39.04 1.09
C ARG A 722 56.45 40.21 1.95
N VAL A 723 55.76 41.35 1.91
CA VAL A 723 56.11 42.54 2.70
C VAL A 723 55.23 42.75 3.94
N ALA A 724 54.22 41.87 4.10
CA ALA A 724 53.29 41.93 5.26
C ALA A 724 53.84 41.15 6.45
N ASP A 725 53.54 41.59 7.62
CA ASP A 725 53.83 40.92 8.91
C ASP A 725 52.62 40.09 9.38
N MET A 726 51.41 40.52 9.01
CA MET A 726 50.13 39.92 9.37
C MET A 726 49.14 40.12 8.24
N SER A 727 48.20 39.17 8.10
CA SER A 727 47.16 39.21 7.05
C SER A 727 45.77 39.03 7.66
N ILE A 728 44.87 39.96 7.34
CA ILE A 728 43.47 39.94 7.73
C ILE A 728 42.64 39.55 6.51
N TYR A 729 41.91 38.44 6.62
CA TYR A 729 41.02 37.97 5.60
C TYR A 729 39.58 38.37 5.92
N VAL A 730 38.97 39.20 5.13
CA VAL A 730 37.61 39.70 5.35
C VAL A 730 36.59 38.84 4.63
N CYS A 731 35.59 38.37 5.35
CA CYS A 731 34.35 37.81 4.77
C CYS A 731 33.16 38.68 5.20
N ARG A 732 32.10 38.61 4.39
CA ARG A 732 30.89 39.43 4.65
C ARG A 732 29.67 38.52 4.87
N ALA A 733 29.00 38.72 6.00
CA ALA A 733 27.75 38.00 6.30
C ALA A 733 26.63 38.30 5.25
N GLY A 734 25.86 37.30 4.91
CA GLY A 734 24.83 37.38 3.88
C GLY A 734 25.35 37.51 2.42
N TYR A 735 26.70 37.64 2.25
CA TYR A 735 27.29 37.87 0.94
C TYR A 735 28.28 36.80 0.49
N THR A 736 29.26 36.48 1.32
CA THR A 736 30.35 35.52 1.04
C THR A 736 29.82 34.09 0.93
N PRO A 737 29.97 33.40 -0.20
CA PRO A 737 29.60 31.97 -0.28
C PRO A 737 30.52 31.09 0.57
N LYS A 738 29.94 30.15 1.34
CA LYS A 738 30.70 29.21 2.18
C LYS A 738 31.77 28.44 1.40
N ALA A 739 31.42 27.96 0.21
CA ALA A 739 32.37 27.27 -0.66
C ALA A 739 33.58 28.11 -1.10
N GLY A 740 33.36 29.42 -1.40
CA GLY A 740 34.42 30.33 -1.76
C GLY A 740 35.31 30.67 -0.60
N TYR A 741 34.75 30.75 0.62
CA TYR A 741 35.49 31.06 1.85
C TYR A 741 36.46 29.96 2.27
N LEU A 742 36.17 28.69 1.93
CA LEU A 742 37.06 27.56 2.23
C LEU A 742 38.49 27.75 1.69
N PHE A 743 38.68 28.63 0.69
CA PHE A 743 39.99 28.98 0.17
C PHE A 743 40.95 29.54 1.25
N ILE A 744 40.44 30.07 2.33
CA ILE A 744 41.25 30.55 3.48
C ILE A 744 42.11 29.42 4.09
N ASN A 745 41.57 28.15 4.07
CA ASN A 745 42.31 27.00 4.58
C ASN A 745 43.51 26.67 3.71
N GLU A 746 43.37 26.75 2.39
CA GLU A 746 44.49 26.57 1.45
C GLU A 746 45.61 27.63 1.70
N LEU A 747 45.19 28.89 1.90
CA LEU A 747 46.12 29.98 2.21
C LEU A 747 46.86 29.74 3.52
N ARG A 748 46.21 29.21 4.54
CA ARG A 748 46.77 28.84 5.84
C ARG A 748 47.75 27.69 5.71
N ASP A 749 47.33 26.59 5.10
CA ASP A 749 48.07 25.33 5.03
C ASP A 749 49.35 25.44 4.19
N HIS A 750 49.30 26.20 3.12
CA HIS A 750 50.47 26.54 2.29
C HIS A 750 51.26 27.76 2.78
N LYS A 751 50.86 28.35 3.94
CA LYS A 751 51.54 29.54 4.48
C LYS A 751 51.70 30.68 3.48
N LYS A 752 50.70 30.86 2.59
CA LYS A 752 50.72 31.88 1.54
C LYS A 752 50.54 33.29 2.06
N LEU A 753 49.99 33.45 3.28
CA LEU A 753 49.77 34.69 3.95
C LEU A 753 50.36 34.64 5.39
N PRO A 754 51.16 35.63 5.82
CA PRO A 754 51.77 35.64 7.14
C PRO A 754 50.69 35.93 8.24
N ASN A 755 50.81 35.28 9.38
CA ASN A 755 49.97 35.51 10.58
C ASN A 755 48.48 35.71 10.22
N LEU A 756 47.90 34.73 9.49
CA LEU A 756 46.55 34.83 8.93
C LEU A 756 45.47 34.82 10.02
N CYS A 757 44.58 35.77 9.95
CA CYS A 757 43.37 35.86 10.76
C CYS A 757 42.18 36.31 9.90
N THR A 758 40.98 36.21 10.45
CA THR A 758 39.76 36.60 9.71
C THR A 758 38.88 37.56 10.47
N ILE A 759 38.18 38.44 9.76
CA ILE A 759 37.13 39.35 10.25
C ILE A 759 35.83 39.04 9.48
N ILE A 760 34.74 39.00 10.24
CA ILE A 760 33.40 38.87 9.65
C ILE A 760 32.78 40.26 9.61
N ASN A 761 32.53 40.76 8.43
CA ASN A 761 31.93 42.08 8.20
C ASN A 761 30.41 41.94 7.96
N ASP A 762 29.67 43.02 8.29
CA ASP A 762 28.22 43.17 8.05
C ASP A 762 27.37 42.12 8.78
N VAL A 763 27.74 41.77 10.00
CA VAL A 763 27.04 40.81 10.84
C VAL A 763 25.72 41.39 11.35
N ASN A 764 24.60 40.77 11.04
CA ASN A 764 23.28 41.22 11.54
C ASN A 764 23.06 40.79 12.99
N ILE A 765 23.18 41.75 13.91
CA ILE A 765 23.01 41.48 15.35
C ILE A 765 21.54 41.16 15.71
N LYS A 766 20.58 41.70 14.96
CA LYS A 766 19.13 41.50 15.21
C LYS A 766 18.64 40.08 14.88
N THR A 767 19.32 39.38 13.97
CA THR A 767 18.99 38.01 13.56
C THR A 767 19.87 36.98 14.21
N GLY A 768 20.96 37.36 14.84
CA GLY A 768 21.87 36.43 15.51
C GLY A 768 21.19 35.78 16.71
N LYS A 769 21.02 34.47 16.67
CA LYS A 769 20.46 33.61 17.74
C LYS A 769 21.22 33.65 19.07
N TYR A 770 22.27 34.43 19.16
CA TYR A 770 23.09 34.56 20.33
C TYR A 770 23.21 36.04 20.69
N GLY A 771 22.30 36.47 21.55
CA GLY A 771 22.42 37.76 22.18
C GLY A 771 23.80 37.88 22.89
N TYR A 772 24.27 39.10 23.07
CA TYR A 772 25.52 39.56 23.69
C TYR A 772 25.89 38.91 25.05
N GLY A 773 25.18 37.85 25.46
CA GLY A 773 25.43 37.11 26.70
C GLY A 773 26.54 36.03 26.64
N THR A 774 27.09 35.71 25.47
CA THR A 774 28.08 34.61 25.38
C THR A 774 29.54 35.08 25.40
N TYR A 775 29.78 36.39 25.33
CA TYR A 775 31.13 36.97 25.50
C TYR A 775 31.68 36.88 26.94
N GLY A 776 30.86 36.41 27.91
CA GLY A 776 31.22 36.26 29.30
C GLY A 776 31.84 34.94 29.76
N LYS A 777 32.02 33.96 28.85
CA LYS A 777 32.41 32.59 29.28
C LYS A 777 33.91 32.26 29.18
N TYR A 778 34.70 33.11 28.54
CA TYR A 778 36.17 33.00 28.55
C TYR A 778 36.83 34.37 28.84
N GLY A 779 36.66 34.85 30.03
CA GLY A 779 37.38 36.05 30.49
C GLY A 779 37.22 36.20 31.98
N TYR A 780 38.32 36.11 32.72
CA TYR A 780 38.42 36.46 34.14
C TYR A 780 37.88 37.88 34.37
N GLY A 781 36.79 38.00 35.15
CA GLY A 781 36.32 39.31 35.54
C GLY A 781 34.97 39.26 36.27
N ARG A 782 35.00 39.34 37.61
CA ARG A 782 33.84 39.47 38.50
C ARG A 782 33.00 40.69 38.12
N THR A 783 31.71 40.48 37.99
CA THR A 783 30.64 41.47 37.92
C THR A 783 30.69 42.47 39.07
N TYR A 784 30.76 43.74 38.74
CA TYR A 784 30.17 44.79 39.54
C TYR A 784 29.23 45.61 38.66
N GLY A 785 27.97 45.46 38.94
CA GLY A 785 26.92 46.26 38.32
C GLY A 785 26.84 47.62 38.92
N TYR A 786 26.87 48.63 38.09
CA TYR A 786 26.28 49.93 38.41
C TYR A 786 25.43 50.33 37.22
N GLY A 787 24.13 50.25 37.44
CA GLY A 787 23.14 50.81 36.55
C GLY A 787 23.12 52.34 36.68
N TYR A 788 23.28 53.04 35.59
CA TYR A 788 22.74 54.35 35.41
C TYR A 788 21.74 54.30 34.23
N GLY A 789 20.47 54.26 34.60
CA GLY A 789 19.40 54.61 33.75
C GLY A 789 19.32 56.08 33.51
N TYR A 790 19.33 56.52 32.29
CA TYR A 790 18.75 57.79 31.89
C TYR A 790 17.47 57.52 31.09
N ASP A 791 16.38 57.86 31.78
CA ASP A 791 15.05 58.02 31.21
C ASP A 791 15.04 59.31 30.40
N GLU A 792 14.85 59.25 29.10
CA GLU A 792 14.44 60.40 28.28
C GLU A 792 13.03 60.24 27.83
N LYS A 793 12.10 60.68 28.66
CA LYS A 793 10.80 61.19 28.23
C LYS A 793 10.97 62.66 27.89
N SER A 794 10.55 62.96 26.63
CA SER A 794 9.76 64.15 26.20
C SER A 794 10.29 64.76 24.92
N LYS A 795 9.67 64.68 23.90
CA LYS A 795 8.69 65.46 23.14
C LYS A 795 8.54 64.93 21.72
#